data_50012fd304966b53b5369cd02c27b394
#
_entry.id   50012fd304966b53b5369cd02c27b394
#
_cell.length_a   1.000
_cell.length_b   1.000
_cell.length_c   1.000
_cell.angle_alpha   90.00
_cell.angle_beta   90.00
_cell.angle_gamma   90.00
#
_symmetry.space_group_name_H-M   'P 1'
#
loop_
_entity.id
_entity.type
_entity.pdbx_description
1 polymer ?
#
loop_
_entity_poly.entity_id
_entity_poly.type
_entity_poly.pdbx_seq_one_letter_code
_entity_poly.pdbx_strand_id
1 'polypeptide(L)'
;MSTPSTRDQSHLKWIADFIWNIADDRLRDVYVRGKYRDVILPFIVLRRMDAVLEGTKQKVLERKQFLDKNNVAEQDGALRMAAGQAFYNVSEFTLAKLKASSQGQRLREDFIAYLDGFSPNVQEILTKFKFRDQIQTLVDAHVLGYLIEDFLDPEVNLSPLPVKDADGRIKLPALDNHGMGTVFEELIRRFNEENNEEAGEHFTPRDVVKLMAKLMFMPVAEQIQSGTYLLYDGACGTGGMLTVAEETLQELAEEHGKEVSIHLFGQEINPETYAICKADLLLKGEGDEAEHIVGGADKSTLSADQFRSREFDFMISNPPYGKSWKTDLDRMGGKKGFADPRFIVSHGDDPEFKLITRSSDGQLMFLVNKLQKMKQRSPLGSRIAIVHNGSALFTGDAGQGESNIRRWVLENDWLEAIIALPLNIFYNTGIATYIWVLANRKADHRKSKVQLIDASSWFQPLRRNLGKKNCELSEADIQRIVDLYLGQPQDTPECKWFDTSDFGYWKITVERPLRLKSQLKRSAIETLRFASGDEALRAEIWGKYGDKLYSEFPKLKPEIEAWLKGDTGEDDDEPEGDEDESTPAKKAVPEKRRKKLLDSATWQRDKTLIELALLAQQELGDGVFDDHNDFRARFDAAMAKHGRKLAAAEKKAIYKAVSWRDEAAPPVIAKRTKLKKDEHFEPGLDGAYLQEAGKDRFMVEYEPDTDLRDTEQVPLKEPGGIDAFFRREVLPHAPDAWIATDATKVGYEISFARYFYKPAPLRSLDQIRADILKLEQQTEGLLQKIVGGVSA
;
A
#
# COMPACT_ATOMS: atom_id res chain seq x y z
N MET A 1 -26.80 -0.19 25.73
CA MET A 1 -26.66 1.14 26.39
C MET A 1 -27.48 2.17 25.64
N SER A 2 -28.29 3.01 26.32
CA SER A 2 -29.07 4.05 25.65
C SER A 2 -28.16 5.07 24.98
N THR A 3 -28.44 5.42 23.73
CA THR A 3 -27.81 6.53 23.00
C THR A 3 -27.67 7.77 23.93
N PRO A 4 -26.45 8.37 24.03
CA PRO A 4 -26.23 9.55 24.87
C PRO A 4 -27.26 10.63 24.54
N SER A 5 -27.85 11.21 25.57
CA SER A 5 -28.81 12.29 25.36
C SER A 5 -28.15 13.47 24.67
N THR A 6 -28.89 14.30 23.93
CA THR A 6 -28.38 15.52 23.28
C THR A 6 -27.70 16.47 24.27
N ARG A 7 -28.00 16.38 25.55
CA ARG A 7 -27.30 17.11 26.63
C ARG A 7 -25.91 16.55 26.91
N ASP A 8 -25.72 15.22 26.84
CA ASP A 8 -24.42 14.59 27.10
C ASP A 8 -23.44 14.90 25.97
N GLN A 9 -23.87 14.85 24.69
CA GLN A 9 -23.04 15.21 23.53
C GLN A 9 -22.61 16.68 23.56
N SER A 10 -23.48 17.59 23.99
CA SER A 10 -23.13 19.01 24.11
C SER A 10 -22.09 19.28 25.20
N HIS A 11 -22.13 18.50 26.29
CA HIS A 11 -21.17 18.61 27.40
C HIS A 11 -19.79 18.06 27.01
N LEU A 12 -19.72 16.91 26.33
CA LEU A 12 -18.46 16.33 25.84
C LEU A 12 -17.77 17.26 24.83
N LYS A 13 -18.56 17.87 23.93
CA LYS A 13 -18.05 18.88 22.99
C LYS A 13 -17.50 20.11 23.71
N TRP A 14 -18.19 20.58 24.73
CA TRP A 14 -17.74 21.72 25.53
C TRP A 14 -16.39 21.42 26.24
N ILE A 15 -16.22 20.21 26.80
CA ILE A 15 -14.92 19.79 27.40
C ILE A 15 -13.81 19.82 26.32
N ALA A 16 -14.06 19.28 25.14
CA ALA A 16 -13.08 19.29 24.04
C ALA A 16 -12.74 20.73 23.60
N ASP A 17 -13.76 21.60 23.51
CA ASP A 17 -13.56 23.03 23.18
C ASP A 17 -12.73 23.75 24.25
N PHE A 18 -12.99 23.46 25.52
CA PHE A 18 -12.24 24.02 26.65
C PHE A 18 -10.75 23.63 26.57
N ILE A 19 -10.46 22.33 26.42
CA ILE A 19 -9.08 21.83 26.32
C ILE A 19 -8.38 22.41 25.08
N TRP A 20 -9.10 22.56 23.97
CA TRP A 20 -8.57 23.19 22.77
C TRP A 20 -8.18 24.65 23.03
N ASN A 21 -9.00 25.40 23.77
CA ASN A 21 -8.70 26.77 24.12
C ASN A 21 -7.44 26.88 25.02
N ILE A 22 -7.23 25.95 25.96
CA ILE A 22 -5.96 25.90 26.73
C ILE A 22 -4.78 25.79 25.77
N ALA A 23 -4.88 24.90 24.75
CA ALA A 23 -3.80 24.75 23.78
C ALA A 23 -3.51 26.04 23.03
N ASP A 24 -4.56 26.71 22.48
CA ASP A 24 -4.39 27.93 21.69
C ASP A 24 -3.95 29.12 22.55
N ASP A 25 -4.42 29.23 23.80
CA ASP A 25 -4.08 30.35 24.70
C ASP A 25 -2.67 30.22 25.28
N ARG A 26 -2.20 28.99 25.60
CA ARG A 26 -0.92 28.77 26.29
C ARG A 26 0.24 28.40 25.39
N LEU A 27 -0.02 27.77 24.24
CA LEU A 27 1.05 27.24 23.40
C LEU A 27 1.30 28.07 22.12
N ARG A 28 0.43 29.05 21.79
CA ARG A 28 0.49 29.82 20.53
C ARG A 28 1.86 30.47 20.27
N ASP A 29 2.48 31.03 21.31
CA ASP A 29 3.76 31.74 21.18
C ASP A 29 4.98 30.84 21.41
N VAL A 30 4.76 29.57 21.78
CA VAL A 30 5.82 28.59 22.13
C VAL A 30 5.95 27.51 21.07
N TYR A 31 4.82 27.12 20.47
CA TYR A 31 4.74 26.04 19.50
C TYR A 31 3.95 26.45 18.26
N VAL A 32 4.29 25.90 17.11
CA VAL A 32 3.40 25.90 15.95
C VAL A 32 2.17 25.03 16.23
N ARG A 33 1.00 25.38 15.71
CA ARG A 33 -0.28 24.72 16.03
C ARG A 33 -0.22 23.20 15.89
N GLY A 34 0.47 22.70 14.87
CA GLY A 34 0.65 21.28 14.65
C GLY A 34 1.40 20.52 15.75
N LYS A 35 2.14 21.23 16.60
CA LYS A 35 2.90 20.65 17.72
C LYS A 35 2.17 20.72 19.07
N TYR A 36 0.99 21.35 19.15
CA TYR A 36 0.21 21.40 20.39
C TYR A 36 -0.14 19.99 20.92
N ARG A 37 -0.35 19.04 20.04
CA ARG A 37 -0.64 17.65 20.40
C ARG A 37 0.44 17.00 21.26
N ASP A 38 1.72 17.35 21.02
CA ASP A 38 2.87 16.78 21.73
C ASP A 38 2.89 17.16 23.23
N VAL A 39 2.14 18.19 23.59
CA VAL A 39 1.98 18.69 24.96
C VAL A 39 0.60 18.33 25.52
N ILE A 40 -0.47 18.65 24.80
CA ILE A 40 -1.84 18.57 25.30
C ILE A 40 -2.32 17.14 25.49
N LEU A 41 -2.04 16.23 24.52
CA LEU A 41 -2.48 14.84 24.68
C LEU A 41 -1.84 14.14 25.88
N PRO A 42 -0.53 14.22 26.13
CA PRO A 42 0.04 13.72 27.37
C PRO A 42 -0.54 14.37 28.63
N PHE A 43 -0.81 15.68 28.62
CA PHE A 43 -1.43 16.35 29.78
C PHE A 43 -2.84 15.84 30.08
N ILE A 44 -3.65 15.59 29.08
CA ILE A 44 -4.99 14.99 29.23
C ILE A 44 -4.87 13.62 29.89
N VAL A 45 -3.96 12.79 29.36
CA VAL A 45 -3.69 11.45 29.92
C VAL A 45 -3.28 11.54 31.38
N LEU A 46 -2.31 12.40 31.69
CA LEU A 46 -1.84 12.61 33.07
C LEU A 46 -2.96 13.11 34.00
N ARG A 47 -3.76 14.08 33.54
CA ARG A 47 -4.86 14.65 34.34
C ARG A 47 -5.94 13.59 34.62
N ARG A 48 -6.29 12.78 33.61
CA ARG A 48 -7.25 11.67 33.80
C ARG A 48 -6.71 10.63 34.78
N MET A 49 -5.47 10.18 34.57
CA MET A 49 -4.83 9.20 35.46
C MET A 49 -4.69 9.69 36.89
N ASP A 50 -4.32 10.96 37.07
CA ASP A 50 -4.23 11.57 38.40
C ASP A 50 -5.61 11.60 39.09
N ALA A 51 -6.66 11.94 38.35
CA ALA A 51 -8.05 11.95 38.88
C ALA A 51 -8.58 10.54 39.22
N VAL A 52 -8.26 9.56 38.41
CA VAL A 52 -8.62 8.14 38.65
C VAL A 52 -7.93 7.59 39.89
N LEU A 53 -6.66 7.95 40.10
CA LEU A 53 -5.82 7.50 41.23
C LEU A 53 -6.07 8.28 42.53
N GLU A 54 -6.78 9.41 42.52
CA GLU A 54 -6.92 10.31 43.66
C GLU A 54 -7.38 9.56 44.90
N GLY A 55 -8.44 8.72 44.81
CA GLY A 55 -9.00 7.97 45.93
C GLY A 55 -8.12 6.84 46.46
N THR A 56 -7.13 6.37 45.69
CA THR A 56 -6.27 5.23 46.02
C THR A 56 -4.81 5.61 46.23
N LYS A 57 -4.42 6.85 45.94
CA LYS A 57 -3.05 7.35 45.96
C LYS A 57 -2.36 7.01 47.30
N GLN A 58 -3.01 7.28 48.43
CA GLN A 58 -2.44 7.03 49.74
C GLN A 58 -2.17 5.52 49.97
N LYS A 59 -3.11 4.67 49.55
CA LYS A 59 -2.96 3.20 49.66
C LYS A 59 -1.75 2.69 48.84
N VAL A 60 -1.52 3.27 47.66
CA VAL A 60 -0.37 2.94 46.80
C VAL A 60 0.93 3.33 47.49
N LEU A 61 1.02 4.52 48.08
CA LEU A 61 2.20 4.99 48.82
C LEU A 61 2.53 4.11 50.04
N GLU A 62 1.50 3.78 50.82
CA GLU A 62 1.65 2.88 51.98
C GLU A 62 2.11 1.47 51.55
N ARG A 63 1.49 0.95 50.45
CA ARG A 63 1.89 -0.34 49.90
C ARG A 63 3.33 -0.33 49.40
N LYS A 64 3.75 0.74 48.71
CA LYS A 64 5.13 0.93 48.25
C LYS A 64 6.12 0.91 49.43
N GLN A 65 5.87 1.71 50.48
CA GLN A 65 6.71 1.73 51.69
C GLN A 65 6.80 0.35 52.38
N PHE A 66 5.69 -0.40 52.43
CA PHE A 66 5.70 -1.75 52.96
C PHE A 66 6.57 -2.70 52.14
N LEU A 67 6.44 -2.67 50.80
CA LEU A 67 7.22 -3.53 49.92
C LEU A 67 8.71 -3.22 49.96
N ASP A 68 9.08 -1.93 50.01
CA ASP A 68 10.45 -1.48 50.12
C ASP A 68 11.09 -1.92 51.45
N LYS A 69 10.36 -1.77 52.55
CA LYS A 69 10.82 -2.20 53.90
C LYS A 69 11.07 -3.70 53.96
N ASN A 70 10.32 -4.49 53.15
CA ASN A 70 10.49 -5.96 53.11
C ASN A 70 11.37 -6.43 51.94
N ASN A 71 12.07 -5.52 51.25
CA ASN A 71 12.97 -5.80 50.13
C ASN A 71 12.31 -6.66 49.00
N VAL A 72 11.02 -6.43 48.70
CA VAL A 72 10.32 -7.13 47.65
C VAL A 72 10.79 -6.57 46.31
N ALA A 73 11.38 -7.40 45.45
CA ALA A 73 11.92 -6.98 44.17
C ALA A 73 10.79 -6.72 43.11
N GLU A 74 9.83 -7.64 42.99
CA GLU A 74 8.70 -7.53 42.04
C GLU A 74 7.51 -6.88 42.71
N GLN A 75 7.31 -5.59 42.45
CA GLN A 75 6.29 -4.78 43.14
C GLN A 75 5.06 -4.45 42.26
N ASP A 76 5.20 -4.51 40.93
CA ASP A 76 4.21 -3.98 39.97
C ASP A 76 2.79 -4.51 40.20
N GLY A 77 2.60 -5.82 40.25
CA GLY A 77 1.29 -6.42 40.50
C GLY A 77 0.65 -6.01 41.85
N ALA A 78 1.47 -5.92 42.93
CA ALA A 78 0.96 -5.50 44.23
C ALA A 78 0.58 -4.02 44.29
N LEU A 79 1.26 -3.17 43.52
CA LEU A 79 0.96 -1.73 43.41
C LEU A 79 -0.26 -1.49 42.53
N ARG A 80 -0.46 -2.20 41.40
CA ARG A 80 -1.66 -2.18 40.58
C ARG A 80 -2.90 -2.62 41.43
N MET A 81 -2.75 -3.67 42.19
CA MET A 81 -3.82 -4.13 43.11
C MET A 81 -4.18 -3.06 44.17
N ALA A 82 -3.19 -2.36 44.74
CA ALA A 82 -3.41 -1.27 45.68
C ALA A 82 -4.07 -0.05 45.02
N ALA A 83 -3.75 0.22 43.78
CA ALA A 83 -4.34 1.27 42.94
C ALA A 83 -5.76 0.91 42.50
N GLY A 84 -6.12 -0.38 42.39
CA GLY A 84 -7.36 -0.83 41.76
C GLY A 84 -7.47 -0.49 40.28
N GLN A 85 -6.33 -0.31 39.64
CA GLN A 85 -6.20 0.08 38.23
C GLN A 85 -5.02 -0.66 37.60
N ALA A 86 -4.98 -0.74 36.27
CA ALA A 86 -3.87 -1.30 35.51
C ALA A 86 -2.60 -0.43 35.56
N PHE A 87 -2.66 0.70 36.23
CA PHE A 87 -1.56 1.63 36.43
C PHE A 87 -1.57 2.21 37.85
N TYR A 88 -0.45 2.76 38.26
CA TYR A 88 -0.29 3.41 39.58
C TYR A 88 0.70 4.58 39.48
N ASN A 89 0.79 5.36 40.57
CA ASN A 89 1.85 6.36 40.72
C ASN A 89 2.35 6.34 42.18
N VAL A 90 3.67 6.10 42.34
CA VAL A 90 4.34 6.01 43.64
C VAL A 90 5.05 7.32 44.08
N SER A 91 4.95 8.40 43.29
CA SER A 91 5.46 9.71 43.68
C SER A 91 4.63 10.30 44.81
N GLU A 92 5.21 11.12 45.68
CA GLU A 92 4.46 11.91 46.66
C GLU A 92 3.67 13.06 46.06
N PHE A 93 3.97 13.43 44.78
CA PHE A 93 3.31 14.50 44.05
C PHE A 93 2.01 14.03 43.38
N THR A 94 1.08 14.97 43.27
CA THR A 94 -0.12 14.95 42.40
C THR A 94 -0.15 16.27 41.63
N LEU A 95 -0.97 16.36 40.57
CA LEU A 95 -1.13 17.64 39.85
C LEU A 95 -1.61 18.76 40.79
N ALA A 96 -2.49 18.45 41.74
CA ALA A 96 -2.96 19.41 42.74
C ALA A 96 -1.83 19.92 43.67
N LYS A 97 -0.91 19.05 44.11
CA LYS A 97 0.27 19.46 44.87
C LYS A 97 1.24 20.29 44.06
N LEU A 98 1.43 19.93 42.78
CA LEU A 98 2.28 20.68 41.85
C LEU A 98 1.70 22.07 41.55
N LYS A 99 0.36 22.20 41.49
CA LYS A 99 -0.31 23.52 41.37
C LYS A 99 0.01 24.40 42.57
N ALA A 100 0.04 23.87 43.78
CA ALA A 100 0.39 24.64 44.98
C ALA A 100 1.84 25.15 45.00
N SER A 101 2.74 24.50 44.24
CA SER A 101 4.15 24.86 44.05
C SER A 101 4.46 25.44 42.66
N SER A 102 3.47 25.76 41.85
CA SER A 102 3.61 26.16 40.46
C SER A 102 4.48 27.38 40.19
N GLN A 103 4.61 28.26 41.21
CA GLN A 103 5.49 29.45 41.14
C GLN A 103 6.89 29.19 41.78
N GLY A 104 7.18 27.99 42.24
CA GLY A 104 8.42 27.64 42.88
C GLY A 104 9.55 27.32 41.90
N GLN A 105 10.80 27.59 42.33
CA GLN A 105 12.01 27.31 41.54
C GLN A 105 12.23 25.79 41.29
N ARG A 106 11.49 24.90 41.96
CA ARG A 106 11.64 23.45 41.89
C ARG A 106 10.53 22.77 41.06
N LEU A 107 9.63 23.53 40.46
CA LEU A 107 8.49 22.95 39.73
C LEU A 107 8.93 21.91 38.68
N ARG A 108 10.07 22.16 38.03
CA ARG A 108 10.62 21.24 37.02
C ARG A 108 10.99 19.88 37.66
N GLU A 109 11.75 19.89 38.73
CA GLU A 109 12.21 18.69 39.43
C GLU A 109 11.03 17.92 40.02
N ASP A 110 10.10 18.62 40.66
CA ASP A 110 8.89 18.04 41.26
C ASP A 110 7.98 17.40 40.19
N PHE A 111 7.86 18.06 39.04
CA PHE A 111 7.09 17.50 37.92
C PHE A 111 7.77 16.27 37.32
N ILE A 112 9.07 16.26 37.17
CA ILE A 112 9.83 15.07 36.72
C ILE A 112 9.65 13.93 37.74
N ALA A 113 9.77 14.19 39.05
CA ALA A 113 9.56 13.20 40.09
C ALA A 113 8.12 12.66 40.12
N TYR A 114 7.14 13.51 39.78
CA TYR A 114 5.76 13.07 39.58
C TYR A 114 5.63 12.09 38.39
N LEU A 115 6.26 12.40 37.24
CA LEU A 115 6.24 11.53 36.06
C LEU A 115 6.98 10.22 36.33
N ASP A 116 8.11 10.23 37.02
CA ASP A 116 8.91 9.04 37.36
C ASP A 116 8.17 8.08 38.30
N GLY A 117 7.20 8.56 39.05
CA GLY A 117 6.38 7.75 39.93
C GLY A 117 5.36 6.86 39.22
N PHE A 118 5.08 7.06 37.94
CA PHE A 118 4.11 6.22 37.23
C PHE A 118 4.62 4.81 36.94
N SER A 119 3.70 3.89 36.78
CA SER A 119 3.96 2.49 36.40
C SER A 119 4.63 2.34 35.03
N PRO A 120 5.34 1.23 34.75
CA PRO A 120 6.11 1.05 33.51
C PRO A 120 5.31 1.25 32.23
N ASN A 121 4.05 0.82 32.17
CA ASN A 121 3.17 1.00 31.00
C ASN A 121 2.88 2.48 30.73
N VAL A 122 2.66 3.29 31.76
CA VAL A 122 2.49 4.75 31.59
C VAL A 122 3.80 5.43 31.22
N GLN A 123 4.93 4.98 31.80
CA GLN A 123 6.25 5.48 31.42
C GLN A 123 6.55 5.23 29.93
N GLU A 124 6.15 4.07 29.42
CA GLU A 124 6.27 3.75 27.98
C GLU A 124 5.49 4.75 27.14
N ILE A 125 4.22 5.02 27.49
CA ILE A 125 3.36 5.99 26.81
C ILE A 125 4.02 7.37 26.77
N LEU A 126 4.46 7.88 27.93
CA LEU A 126 5.11 9.19 28.03
C LEU A 126 6.41 9.27 27.21
N THR A 127 7.18 8.17 27.16
CA THR A 127 8.40 8.07 26.35
C THR A 127 8.08 8.11 24.84
N LYS A 128 7.04 7.39 24.40
CA LYS A 128 6.64 7.36 22.99
C LYS A 128 6.06 8.71 22.53
N PHE A 129 5.37 9.45 23.40
CA PHE A 129 4.97 10.84 23.16
C PHE A 129 6.16 11.82 23.12
N LYS A 130 7.35 11.41 23.54
CA LYS A 130 8.50 12.30 23.76
C LYS A 130 8.17 13.48 24.68
N PHE A 131 7.27 13.26 25.61
CA PHE A 131 6.74 14.33 26.46
C PHE A 131 7.82 14.94 27.35
N ARG A 132 8.77 14.13 27.83
CA ARG A 132 9.90 14.62 28.65
C ARG A 132 10.76 15.66 27.92
N ASP A 133 10.85 15.56 26.59
CA ASP A 133 11.60 16.51 25.76
C ASP A 133 10.94 17.89 25.72
N GLN A 134 9.61 17.95 25.97
CA GLN A 134 8.86 19.21 26.01
C GLN A 134 9.01 19.98 27.32
N ILE A 135 9.34 19.30 28.43
CA ILE A 135 9.34 19.89 29.79
C ILE A 135 10.26 21.11 29.87
N GLN A 136 11.45 21.04 29.32
CA GLN A 136 12.40 22.15 29.36
C GLN A 136 11.86 23.38 28.62
N THR A 137 11.29 23.19 27.44
CA THR A 137 10.68 24.27 26.66
C THR A 137 9.51 24.92 27.41
N LEU A 138 8.66 24.11 28.06
CA LEU A 138 7.52 24.61 28.84
C LEU A 138 7.96 25.38 30.07
N VAL A 139 9.08 24.99 30.71
CA VAL A 139 9.66 25.69 31.86
C VAL A 139 10.28 27.01 31.42
N ASP A 140 11.10 27.00 30.38
CA ASP A 140 11.77 28.20 29.85
C ASP A 140 10.79 29.28 29.36
N ALA A 141 9.65 28.83 28.80
CA ALA A 141 8.55 29.68 28.40
C ALA A 141 7.62 30.09 29.55
N HIS A 142 7.86 29.64 30.79
CA HIS A 142 7.00 29.84 31.95
C HIS A 142 5.56 29.35 31.80
N VAL A 143 5.31 28.36 30.95
CA VAL A 143 3.95 27.85 30.62
C VAL A 143 3.56 26.61 31.44
N LEU A 144 4.52 25.81 31.93
CA LEU A 144 4.25 24.56 32.66
C LEU A 144 3.30 24.77 33.84
N GLY A 145 3.53 25.79 34.69
CA GLY A 145 2.69 26.08 35.84
C GLY A 145 1.25 26.45 35.43
N TYR A 146 1.08 27.27 34.41
CA TYR A 146 -0.23 27.66 33.89
C TYR A 146 -0.97 26.46 33.28
N LEU A 147 -0.30 25.57 32.55
CA LEU A 147 -0.93 24.35 32.06
C LEU A 147 -1.47 23.47 33.20
N ILE A 148 -0.69 23.30 34.27
CA ILE A 148 -1.16 22.55 35.44
C ILE A 148 -2.37 23.24 36.08
N GLU A 149 -2.39 24.56 36.16
CA GLU A 149 -3.50 25.32 36.71
C GLU A 149 -4.76 25.18 35.84
N ASP A 150 -4.65 25.33 34.53
CA ASP A 150 -5.77 25.26 33.59
C ASP A 150 -6.36 23.85 33.52
N PHE A 151 -5.54 22.79 33.52
CA PHE A 151 -6.04 21.41 33.57
C PHE A 151 -6.68 21.04 34.93
N LEU A 152 -6.46 21.84 35.96
CA LEU A 152 -7.12 21.73 37.27
C LEU A 152 -8.20 22.77 37.48
N ASP A 153 -8.70 23.36 36.41
CA ASP A 153 -9.79 24.34 36.47
C ASP A 153 -11.05 23.69 37.11
N PRO A 154 -11.68 24.35 38.12
CA PRO A 154 -12.84 23.83 38.79
C PRO A 154 -14.11 23.79 37.94
N GLU A 155 -14.10 24.29 36.70
CA GLU A 155 -15.21 24.20 35.74
C GLU A 155 -15.16 22.91 34.92
N VAL A 156 -14.02 22.19 34.88
CA VAL A 156 -13.85 20.94 34.11
C VAL A 156 -13.64 19.74 35.02
N ASN A 157 -14.47 18.73 34.84
CA ASN A 157 -14.29 17.47 35.52
C ASN A 157 -13.86 16.36 34.56
N LEU A 158 -12.62 15.94 34.64
CA LEU A 158 -12.11 14.75 33.92
C LEU A 158 -12.07 13.50 34.82
N SER A 159 -12.71 13.52 35.99
CA SER A 159 -12.81 12.41 36.93
C SER A 159 -13.98 11.47 36.57
N PRO A 160 -13.84 10.15 36.82
CA PRO A 160 -14.97 9.23 36.74
C PRO A 160 -15.99 9.45 37.88
N LEU A 161 -15.70 10.36 38.80
CA LEU A 161 -16.57 10.70 39.92
C LEU A 161 -17.16 12.11 39.74
N PRO A 162 -18.43 12.34 40.10
CA PRO A 162 -19.03 13.67 40.03
C PRO A 162 -18.43 14.59 41.11
N VAL A 163 -18.24 15.86 40.74
CA VAL A 163 -17.88 16.91 41.71
C VAL A 163 -19.19 17.39 42.38
N LYS A 164 -19.21 17.39 43.70
CA LYS A 164 -20.34 17.84 44.51
C LYS A 164 -20.05 19.18 45.19
N ASP A 165 -21.07 19.99 45.37
CA ASP A 165 -21.01 21.19 46.21
C ASP A 165 -21.06 20.89 47.71
N ALA A 166 -20.99 21.92 48.55
CA ALA A 166 -21.07 21.77 50.00
C ALA A 166 -22.37 21.15 50.49
N ASP A 167 -23.45 21.25 49.73
CA ASP A 167 -24.77 20.68 50.04
C ASP A 167 -24.91 19.27 49.49
N GLY A 168 -23.89 18.68 48.89
CA GLY A 168 -23.89 17.32 48.33
C GLY A 168 -24.57 17.22 46.95
N ARG A 169 -24.95 18.34 46.33
CA ARG A 169 -25.53 18.37 44.98
C ARG A 169 -24.43 18.26 43.94
N ILE A 170 -24.74 17.60 42.83
CA ILE A 170 -23.79 17.49 41.74
C ILE A 170 -23.59 18.88 41.10
N LYS A 171 -22.36 19.41 41.27
CA LYS A 171 -21.89 20.65 40.59
C LYS A 171 -21.46 20.35 39.17
N LEU A 172 -20.63 19.31 39.01
CA LEU A 172 -20.20 18.83 37.71
C LEU A 172 -20.46 17.32 37.60
N PRO A 173 -20.98 16.85 36.46
CA PRO A 173 -21.21 15.42 36.25
C PRO A 173 -19.87 14.66 36.21
N ALA A 174 -19.93 13.36 36.47
CA ALA A 174 -18.83 12.46 36.20
C ALA A 174 -18.58 12.36 34.70
N LEU A 175 -17.31 12.22 34.35
CA LEU A 175 -16.94 11.83 33.00
C LEU A 175 -16.57 10.34 33.02
N ASP A 176 -17.47 9.51 32.51
CA ASP A 176 -17.21 8.08 32.42
C ASP A 176 -16.11 7.73 31.40
N ASN A 177 -15.76 6.48 31.28
CA ASN A 177 -14.71 6.02 30.40
C ASN A 177 -15.06 6.24 28.91
N HIS A 178 -16.30 6.02 28.53
CA HIS A 178 -16.79 6.24 27.17
C HIS A 178 -16.77 7.73 26.80
N GLY A 179 -17.26 8.60 27.68
CA GLY A 179 -17.20 10.06 27.48
C GLY A 179 -15.76 10.57 27.38
N MET A 180 -14.85 10.01 28.20
CA MET A 180 -13.42 10.37 28.11
C MET A 180 -12.82 9.96 26.74
N GLY A 181 -13.14 8.75 26.27
CA GLY A 181 -12.73 8.31 24.92
C GLY A 181 -13.25 9.24 23.83
N THR A 182 -14.53 9.64 23.90
CA THR A 182 -15.13 10.58 22.93
C THR A 182 -14.43 11.95 22.92
N VAL A 183 -14.10 12.51 24.10
CA VAL A 183 -13.35 13.77 24.20
C VAL A 183 -11.95 13.63 23.60
N PHE A 184 -11.27 12.52 23.90
CA PHE A 184 -9.92 12.25 23.42
C PHE A 184 -9.87 12.07 21.90
N GLU A 185 -10.80 11.30 21.33
CA GLU A 185 -10.96 11.14 19.88
C GLU A 185 -11.21 12.48 19.16
N GLU A 186 -12.10 13.33 19.74
CA GLU A 186 -12.41 14.67 19.16
C GLU A 186 -11.18 15.57 19.15
N LEU A 187 -10.37 15.54 20.19
CA LEU A 187 -9.12 16.32 20.26
C LEU A 187 -8.06 15.79 19.27
N ILE A 188 -7.91 14.49 19.18
CA ILE A 188 -7.04 13.87 18.17
C ILE A 188 -7.45 14.31 16.76
N ARG A 189 -8.77 14.26 16.45
CA ARG A 189 -9.30 14.71 15.18
C ARG A 189 -8.93 16.15 14.87
N ARG A 190 -9.12 17.09 15.83
CA ARG A 190 -8.78 18.49 15.67
C ARG A 190 -7.30 18.74 15.47
N PHE A 191 -6.45 18.10 16.25
CA PHE A 191 -4.98 18.22 16.08
C PHE A 191 -4.53 17.69 14.72
N ASN A 192 -5.18 16.67 14.21
CA ASN A 192 -4.91 16.12 12.90
C ASN A 192 -5.37 17.05 11.78
N GLU A 193 -6.51 17.74 11.93
CA GLU A 193 -6.99 18.74 10.96
C GLU A 193 -6.06 19.96 10.84
N GLU A 194 -5.50 20.43 11.95
CA GLU A 194 -4.57 21.54 11.95
C GLU A 194 -3.20 21.20 11.34
N ASN A 195 -2.78 19.94 11.38
CA ASN A 195 -1.48 19.52 10.88
C ASN A 195 -1.40 19.40 9.35
N ASN A 196 -2.49 19.48 8.59
CA ASN A 196 -2.55 19.31 7.12
C ASN A 196 -1.74 18.12 6.53
N GLU A 197 -0.93 17.45 7.35
CA GLU A 197 -0.06 16.35 7.01
C GLU A 197 -0.75 15.04 7.37
N GLU A 198 -1.00 14.19 6.36
CA GLU A 198 -1.19 12.74 6.49
C GLU A 198 -2.19 12.24 7.59
N ALA A 199 -2.94 13.16 8.20
CA ALA A 199 -3.81 12.91 9.35
C ALA A 199 -4.85 11.80 9.14
N GLY A 200 -5.24 11.57 7.91
CA GLY A 200 -6.18 10.51 7.58
C GLY A 200 -5.55 9.12 7.47
N GLU A 201 -4.22 9.00 7.54
CA GLU A 201 -3.54 7.68 7.58
C GLU A 201 -3.76 6.97 8.91
N HIS A 202 -4.10 7.72 9.96
CA HIS A 202 -4.21 7.21 11.32
C HIS A 202 -5.64 7.21 11.88
N PHE A 203 -6.62 7.70 11.11
CA PHE A 203 -7.99 7.80 11.59
C PHE A 203 -9.00 7.37 10.53
N THR A 204 -9.79 6.35 10.85
CA THR A 204 -10.89 5.86 10.00
C THR A 204 -12.22 6.45 10.48
N PRO A 205 -13.06 7.02 9.58
CA PRO A 205 -14.35 7.57 9.96
C PRO A 205 -15.23 6.55 10.66
N ARG A 206 -15.89 6.97 11.75
CA ARG A 206 -16.67 6.08 12.62
C ARG A 206 -17.85 5.41 11.91
N ASP A 207 -18.47 6.10 10.96
CA ASP A 207 -19.52 5.57 10.08
C ASP A 207 -19.03 4.40 9.23
N VAL A 208 -17.82 4.51 8.66
CA VAL A 208 -17.17 3.43 7.90
C VAL A 208 -16.81 2.25 8.80
N VAL A 209 -16.28 2.51 10.00
CA VAL A 209 -15.97 1.44 10.98
C VAL A 209 -17.20 0.68 11.40
N LYS A 210 -18.31 1.37 11.70
CA LYS A 210 -19.60 0.73 12.01
C LYS A 210 -20.10 -0.16 10.88
N LEU A 211 -20.01 0.33 9.63
CA LEU A 211 -20.35 -0.50 8.47
C LEU A 211 -19.48 -1.75 8.42
N MET A 212 -18.13 -1.61 8.54
CA MET A 212 -17.21 -2.74 8.52
C MET A 212 -17.49 -3.77 9.61
N ALA A 213 -17.77 -3.30 10.83
CA ALA A 213 -18.14 -4.16 11.97
C ALA A 213 -19.44 -4.92 11.69
N LYS A 214 -20.50 -4.24 11.20
CA LYS A 214 -21.76 -4.90 10.83
C LYS A 214 -21.56 -5.92 9.70
N LEU A 215 -20.79 -5.62 8.66
CA LEU A 215 -20.47 -6.55 7.59
C LEU A 215 -19.70 -7.79 8.08
N MET A 216 -18.90 -7.64 9.12
CA MET A 216 -18.14 -8.73 9.71
C MET A 216 -18.99 -9.61 10.64
N PHE A 217 -19.85 -9.02 11.49
CA PHE A 217 -20.55 -9.75 12.55
C PHE A 217 -21.94 -10.23 12.17
N MET A 218 -22.73 -9.43 11.45
CA MET A 218 -24.12 -9.75 11.13
C MET A 218 -24.32 -11.11 10.44
N PRO A 219 -23.44 -11.52 9.47
CA PRO A 219 -23.60 -12.82 8.83
C PRO A 219 -23.47 -14.03 9.75
N VAL A 220 -22.86 -13.84 10.91
CA VAL A 220 -22.59 -14.92 11.89
C VAL A 220 -23.26 -14.66 13.26
N ALA A 221 -24.13 -13.65 13.35
CA ALA A 221 -24.78 -13.24 14.58
C ALA A 221 -25.44 -14.40 15.34
N GLU A 222 -26.19 -15.25 14.64
CA GLU A 222 -26.85 -16.44 15.21
C GLU A 222 -25.85 -17.53 15.63
N GLN A 223 -24.63 -17.54 15.02
CA GLN A 223 -23.59 -18.54 15.28
C GLN A 223 -22.68 -18.15 16.45
N ILE A 224 -22.67 -16.87 16.82
CA ILE A 224 -21.92 -16.37 17.98
C ILE A 224 -22.47 -17.04 19.25
N GLN A 225 -21.58 -17.62 20.04
CA GLN A 225 -21.89 -18.26 21.31
C GLN A 225 -21.29 -17.47 22.47
N SER A 226 -21.81 -17.69 23.69
CA SER A 226 -21.13 -17.18 24.87
C SER A 226 -19.72 -17.72 24.97
N GLY A 227 -18.73 -16.84 25.14
CA GLY A 227 -17.33 -17.21 25.16
C GLY A 227 -16.40 -16.06 24.85
N THR A 228 -15.13 -16.40 24.58
CA THR A 228 -14.08 -15.44 24.33
C THR A 228 -13.76 -15.34 22.84
N TYR A 229 -13.72 -14.10 22.33
CA TYR A 229 -13.38 -13.77 20.95
C TYR A 229 -12.14 -12.87 20.88
N LEU A 230 -11.28 -13.11 19.90
CA LEU A 230 -10.07 -12.33 19.66
C LEU A 230 -10.27 -11.45 18.44
N LEU A 231 -10.11 -10.15 18.64
CA LEU A 231 -10.21 -9.13 17.58
C LEU A 231 -8.84 -8.53 17.30
N TYR A 232 -8.44 -8.43 16.03
CA TYR A 232 -7.09 -8.00 15.64
C TYR A 232 -7.10 -6.91 14.57
N ASP A 233 -6.21 -5.91 14.79
CA ASP A 233 -5.83 -4.94 13.76
C ASP A 233 -4.30 -4.79 13.68
N GLY A 234 -3.73 -5.13 12.53
CA GLY A 234 -2.27 -5.01 12.27
C GLY A 234 -1.82 -3.63 11.80
N ALA A 235 -2.71 -2.64 11.72
CA ALA A 235 -2.42 -1.23 11.47
C ALA A 235 -3.41 -0.41 12.29
N CYS A 236 -3.39 -0.61 13.62
CA CYS A 236 -4.50 -0.21 14.49
C CYS A 236 -4.62 1.30 14.69
N GLY A 237 -3.63 2.08 14.27
CA GLY A 237 -3.67 3.51 14.43
C GLY A 237 -3.90 3.89 15.91
N THR A 238 -4.91 4.72 16.16
CA THR A 238 -5.34 5.13 17.51
C THR A 238 -6.23 4.11 18.21
N GLY A 239 -6.50 2.95 17.60
CA GLY A 239 -7.36 1.90 18.19
C GLY A 239 -8.85 2.05 17.95
N GLY A 240 -9.30 3.15 17.34
CA GLY A 240 -10.74 3.43 17.18
C GLY A 240 -11.52 2.37 16.38
N MET A 241 -10.86 1.63 15.47
CA MET A 241 -11.51 0.51 14.78
C MET A 241 -11.75 -0.69 15.70
N LEU A 242 -10.80 -0.98 16.58
CA LEU A 242 -10.91 -2.08 17.55
C LEU A 242 -12.04 -1.80 18.54
N THR A 243 -12.08 -0.61 19.12
CA THR A 243 -13.10 -0.25 20.14
C THR A 243 -14.51 -0.19 19.57
N VAL A 244 -14.71 0.40 18.38
CA VAL A 244 -16.05 0.42 17.72
C VAL A 244 -16.49 -0.99 17.31
N ALA A 245 -15.56 -1.84 16.87
CA ALA A 245 -15.90 -3.22 16.53
C ALA A 245 -16.25 -4.04 17.80
N GLU A 246 -15.54 -3.83 18.90
CA GLU A 246 -15.88 -4.41 20.20
C GLU A 246 -17.27 -4.00 20.67
N GLU A 247 -17.57 -2.69 20.70
CA GLU A 247 -18.89 -2.16 21.04
C GLU A 247 -19.99 -2.83 20.20
N THR A 248 -19.78 -2.91 18.87
CA THR A 248 -20.75 -3.51 17.94
C THR A 248 -20.95 -5.00 18.19
N LEU A 249 -19.88 -5.75 18.48
CA LEU A 249 -19.99 -7.19 18.78
C LEU A 249 -20.66 -7.43 20.13
N GLN A 250 -20.35 -6.59 21.12
CA GLN A 250 -20.99 -6.66 22.44
C GLN A 250 -22.50 -6.40 22.35
N GLU A 251 -22.89 -5.31 21.64
CA GLU A 251 -24.31 -4.98 21.42
C GLU A 251 -25.04 -6.15 20.72
N LEU A 252 -24.46 -6.69 19.67
CA LEU A 252 -25.05 -7.81 18.95
C LEU A 252 -25.18 -9.08 19.79
N ALA A 253 -24.22 -9.38 20.65
CA ALA A 253 -24.27 -10.52 21.56
C ALA A 253 -25.36 -10.36 22.61
N GLU A 254 -25.50 -9.15 23.17
CA GLU A 254 -26.57 -8.81 24.14
C GLU A 254 -27.97 -8.96 23.51
N GLU A 255 -28.14 -8.47 22.23
CA GLU A 255 -29.40 -8.64 21.48
C GLU A 255 -29.79 -10.12 21.32
N HIS A 256 -28.80 -11.01 21.20
CA HIS A 256 -29.01 -12.46 21.06
C HIS A 256 -28.96 -13.21 22.40
N GLY A 257 -28.89 -12.50 23.53
CA GLY A 257 -28.83 -13.09 24.89
C GLY A 257 -27.56 -13.90 25.14
N LYS A 258 -26.43 -13.49 24.57
CA LYS A 258 -25.10 -14.11 24.71
C LYS A 258 -24.18 -13.26 25.58
N GLU A 259 -23.33 -13.91 26.36
CA GLU A 259 -22.29 -13.27 27.16
C GLU A 259 -20.94 -13.50 26.44
N VAL A 260 -20.36 -12.45 25.92
CA VAL A 260 -19.06 -12.51 25.21
C VAL A 260 -18.00 -11.73 25.98
N SER A 261 -16.78 -12.27 25.98
CA SER A 261 -15.55 -11.57 26.38
C SER A 261 -14.72 -11.32 25.13
N ILE A 262 -14.36 -10.10 24.89
CA ILE A 262 -13.63 -9.70 23.67
C ILE A 262 -12.25 -9.24 24.08
N HIS A 263 -11.21 -9.78 23.43
CA HIS A 263 -9.83 -9.33 23.64
C HIS A 263 -9.30 -8.65 22.38
N LEU A 264 -8.85 -7.42 22.56
CA LEU A 264 -8.33 -6.56 21.51
C LEU A 264 -6.82 -6.78 21.32
N PHE A 265 -6.40 -6.94 20.08
CA PHE A 265 -5.00 -7.06 19.71
C PHE A 265 -4.68 -6.04 18.62
N GLY A 266 -3.65 -5.23 18.84
CA GLY A 266 -3.25 -4.19 17.89
C GLY A 266 -1.75 -4.14 17.68
N GLN A 267 -1.35 -3.81 16.45
CA GLN A 267 0.04 -3.51 16.14
C GLN A 267 0.13 -2.22 15.34
N GLU A 268 1.01 -1.27 15.78
CA GLU A 268 1.16 0.04 15.17
C GLU A 268 2.63 0.44 15.08
N ILE A 269 3.09 0.80 13.90
CA ILE A 269 4.50 1.18 13.66
C ILE A 269 4.81 2.61 14.14
N ASN A 270 3.83 3.52 14.07
CA ASN A 270 4.03 4.90 14.50
C ASN A 270 4.02 4.99 16.04
N PRO A 271 5.12 5.44 16.67
CA PRO A 271 5.23 5.46 18.13
C PRO A 271 4.18 6.35 18.83
N GLU A 272 3.85 7.50 18.22
CA GLU A 272 2.88 8.45 18.81
C GLU A 272 1.46 7.88 18.74
N THR A 273 1.08 7.36 17.57
CA THR A 273 -0.24 6.76 17.35
C THR A 273 -0.43 5.52 18.22
N TYR A 274 0.61 4.70 18.37
CA TYR A 274 0.64 3.59 19.33
C TYR A 274 0.41 4.05 20.77
N ALA A 275 1.09 5.13 21.19
CA ALA A 275 0.94 5.68 22.54
C ALA A 275 -0.49 6.20 22.79
N ILE A 276 -1.12 6.81 21.77
CA ILE A 276 -2.51 7.26 21.81
C ILE A 276 -3.44 6.06 22.00
N CYS A 277 -3.30 5.00 21.22
CA CYS A 277 -4.10 3.78 21.33
C CYS A 277 -4.01 3.17 22.73
N LYS A 278 -2.80 2.99 23.23
CA LYS A 278 -2.54 2.41 24.55
C LYS A 278 -3.09 3.31 25.67
N ALA A 279 -2.96 4.62 25.53
CA ALA A 279 -3.51 5.58 26.49
C ALA A 279 -5.04 5.55 26.52
N ASP A 280 -5.69 5.50 25.35
CA ASP A 280 -7.16 5.44 25.24
C ASP A 280 -7.72 4.22 25.97
N LEU A 281 -7.16 3.03 25.74
CA LEU A 281 -7.58 1.80 26.41
C LEU A 281 -7.37 1.88 27.94
N LEU A 282 -6.22 2.41 28.40
CA LEU A 282 -5.99 2.62 29.82
C LEU A 282 -7.00 3.60 30.44
N LEU A 283 -7.35 4.67 29.71
CA LEU A 283 -8.31 5.68 30.18
C LEU A 283 -9.74 5.15 30.22
N LYS A 284 -10.06 4.19 29.35
CA LYS A 284 -11.34 3.46 29.33
C LYS A 284 -11.42 2.37 30.41
N GLY A 285 -10.35 2.11 31.14
CA GLY A 285 -10.28 1.07 32.15
C GLY A 285 -9.96 -0.33 31.60
N GLU A 286 -9.58 -0.41 30.34
CA GLU A 286 -9.23 -1.65 29.61
C GLU A 286 -7.74 -1.93 29.69
N GLY A 287 -7.21 -1.97 30.90
CA GLY A 287 -5.76 -2.08 31.12
C GLY A 287 -5.15 -3.38 30.64
N ASP A 288 -5.89 -4.49 30.72
CA ASP A 288 -5.42 -5.79 30.21
C ASP A 288 -5.36 -5.78 28.69
N GLU A 289 -6.33 -5.14 28.03
CA GLU A 289 -6.33 -4.96 26.58
C GLU A 289 -5.19 -4.05 26.11
N ALA A 290 -4.87 -3.01 26.87
CA ALA A 290 -3.74 -2.14 26.58
C ALA A 290 -2.38 -2.88 26.52
N GLU A 291 -2.21 -4.01 27.21
CA GLU A 291 -1.01 -4.85 27.13
C GLU A 291 -0.94 -5.67 25.82
N HIS A 292 -2.05 -5.88 25.15
CA HIS A 292 -2.12 -6.54 23.85
C HIS A 292 -1.88 -5.57 22.66
N ILE A 293 -1.76 -4.28 22.93
CA ILE A 293 -1.35 -3.32 21.93
C ILE A 293 0.17 -3.20 21.94
N VAL A 294 0.79 -3.47 20.81
CA VAL A 294 2.24 -3.46 20.62
C VAL A 294 2.64 -2.52 19.50
N GLY A 295 3.73 -1.80 19.64
CA GLY A 295 4.09 -0.84 18.61
C GLY A 295 5.43 -0.15 18.81
N GLY A 296 5.76 0.67 17.82
CA GLY A 296 7.00 1.43 17.72
C GLY A 296 7.70 1.21 16.38
N ALA A 297 8.68 2.07 16.06
CA ALA A 297 9.36 2.11 14.77
C ALA A 297 10.10 0.81 14.38
N ASP A 298 10.40 -0.04 15.34
CA ASP A 298 11.04 -1.36 15.16
C ASP A 298 10.04 -2.52 15.06
N LYS A 299 8.74 -2.28 15.26
CA LYS A 299 7.68 -3.28 15.33
C LYS A 299 6.67 -3.14 14.20
N SER A 300 7.17 -3.19 12.95
CA SER A 300 6.30 -3.21 11.77
C SER A 300 5.56 -4.55 11.67
N THR A 301 4.28 -4.50 11.38
CA THR A 301 3.43 -5.68 11.10
C THR A 301 3.99 -6.53 9.96
N LEU A 302 4.63 -5.91 8.96
CA LEU A 302 5.18 -6.62 7.83
C LEU A 302 6.51 -7.29 8.17
N SER A 303 7.50 -6.56 8.70
CA SER A 303 8.85 -7.09 8.93
C SER A 303 9.11 -7.60 10.35
N ALA A 304 8.29 -7.24 11.32
CA ALA A 304 8.46 -7.58 12.74
C ALA A 304 7.13 -7.90 13.45
N ASP A 305 6.34 -8.76 12.82
CA ASP A 305 5.04 -9.21 13.35
C ASP A 305 5.17 -9.78 14.77
N GLN A 306 4.47 -9.18 15.71
CA GLN A 306 4.49 -9.56 17.13
C GLN A 306 3.50 -10.70 17.46
N PHE A 307 2.61 -11.04 16.55
CA PHE A 307 1.56 -12.05 16.73
C PHE A 307 1.68 -13.22 15.74
N ARG A 308 2.90 -13.63 15.39
CA ARG A 308 3.19 -14.63 14.33
C ARG A 308 2.45 -15.96 14.49
N SER A 309 2.25 -16.42 15.72
CA SER A 309 1.65 -17.73 16.00
C SER A 309 0.22 -17.64 16.53
N ARG A 310 -0.38 -16.44 16.52
CA ARG A 310 -1.72 -16.23 17.05
C ARG A 310 -2.73 -16.20 15.92
N GLU A 311 -3.83 -16.92 16.11
CA GLU A 311 -5.01 -16.90 15.24
C GLU A 311 -6.11 -16.06 15.89
N PHE A 312 -6.94 -15.39 15.08
CA PHE A 312 -7.99 -14.49 15.53
C PHE A 312 -9.33 -14.86 14.94
N ASP A 313 -10.42 -14.57 15.69
CA ASP A 313 -11.79 -14.78 15.22
C ASP A 313 -12.20 -13.71 14.22
N PHE A 314 -11.88 -12.47 14.56
CA PHE A 314 -12.28 -11.30 13.78
C PHE A 314 -11.08 -10.37 13.55
N MET A 315 -10.98 -9.83 12.34
CA MET A 315 -9.90 -8.91 11.99
C MET A 315 -10.44 -7.74 11.18
N ILE A 316 -10.17 -6.54 11.66
CA ILE A 316 -10.60 -5.30 11.00
C ILE A 316 -9.38 -4.43 10.74
N SER A 317 -9.32 -3.68 9.63
CA SER A 317 -8.17 -2.80 9.38
C SER A 317 -8.42 -1.81 8.26
N ASN A 318 -7.79 -0.65 8.38
CA ASN A 318 -7.57 0.29 7.29
C ASN A 318 -6.06 0.52 7.14
N PRO A 319 -5.33 -0.40 6.46
CA PRO A 319 -3.88 -0.29 6.31
C PRO A 319 -3.50 0.88 5.39
N PRO A 320 -2.27 1.38 5.47
CA PRO A 320 -1.79 2.40 4.55
C PRO A 320 -1.77 1.88 3.11
N TYR A 321 -2.41 2.60 2.18
CA TYR A 321 -2.41 2.27 0.75
C TYR A 321 -1.68 3.34 -0.06
N GLY A 322 -1.01 2.89 -1.16
CA GLY A 322 -0.16 3.75 -1.97
C GLY A 322 1.17 4.13 -1.30
N LYS A 323 1.52 3.50 -0.17
CA LYS A 323 2.76 3.74 0.56
C LYS A 323 3.79 2.65 0.30
N SER A 324 5.05 3.09 0.15
CA SER A 324 6.18 2.19 -0.04
C SER A 324 6.49 1.41 1.23
N TRP A 325 6.61 0.09 1.10
CA TRP A 325 7.08 -0.82 2.15
C TRP A 325 8.52 -1.31 1.92
N LYS A 326 9.30 -0.55 1.14
CA LYS A 326 10.70 -0.91 0.78
C LYS A 326 11.58 -1.15 2.01
N THR A 327 11.42 -0.34 3.05
CA THR A 327 12.18 -0.50 4.31
C THR A 327 11.90 -1.85 4.97
N ASP A 328 10.63 -2.30 4.97
CA ASP A 328 10.26 -3.62 5.48
C ASP A 328 10.82 -4.73 4.60
N LEU A 329 10.72 -4.60 3.28
CA LEU A 329 11.31 -5.54 2.34
C LEU A 329 12.82 -5.71 2.56
N ASP A 330 13.54 -4.61 2.76
CA ASP A 330 14.99 -4.64 3.00
C ASP A 330 15.32 -5.33 4.34
N ARG A 331 14.54 -5.07 5.40
CA ARG A 331 14.65 -5.78 6.70
C ARG A 331 14.36 -7.29 6.59
N MET A 332 13.51 -7.70 5.65
CA MET A 332 13.14 -9.09 5.39
C MET A 332 14.11 -9.81 4.43
N GLY A 333 15.27 -9.23 4.13
CA GLY A 333 16.31 -9.81 3.26
C GLY A 333 16.32 -9.28 1.83
N GLY A 334 15.50 -8.29 1.51
CA GLY A 334 15.37 -7.69 0.18
C GLY A 334 14.85 -8.67 -0.87
N LYS A 335 14.79 -8.23 -2.13
CA LYS A 335 14.20 -9.03 -3.23
C LYS A 335 14.83 -10.42 -3.43
N LYS A 336 16.10 -10.60 -3.08
CA LYS A 336 16.85 -11.85 -3.30
C LYS A 336 16.86 -12.79 -2.09
N GLY A 337 16.76 -12.25 -0.88
CA GLY A 337 16.85 -13.00 0.37
C GLY A 337 15.51 -13.15 1.10
N PHE A 338 14.41 -12.72 0.48
CA PHE A 338 13.08 -12.79 1.07
C PHE A 338 12.65 -14.25 1.29
N ALA A 339 12.34 -14.61 2.53
CA ALA A 339 12.02 -16.00 2.92
C ALA A 339 10.93 -16.08 4.01
N ASP A 340 10.11 -15.05 4.19
CA ASP A 340 9.04 -15.06 5.21
C ASP A 340 7.89 -16.00 4.79
N PRO A 341 7.57 -17.04 5.58
CA PRO A 341 6.57 -18.06 5.22
C PRO A 341 5.13 -17.51 5.15
N ARG A 342 4.87 -16.33 5.68
CA ARG A 342 3.55 -15.70 5.51
C ARG A 342 3.27 -15.31 4.06
N PHE A 343 4.31 -14.99 3.30
CA PHE A 343 4.23 -14.44 1.95
C PHE A 343 4.80 -15.37 0.87
N ILE A 344 5.29 -16.54 1.26
CA ILE A 344 5.66 -17.62 0.35
C ILE A 344 4.91 -18.85 0.82
N VAL A 345 3.92 -19.29 0.06
CA VAL A 345 3.00 -20.35 0.43
C VAL A 345 3.01 -21.46 -0.62
N SER A 346 2.48 -22.64 -0.30
CA SER A 346 2.16 -23.63 -1.31
C SER A 346 0.76 -23.38 -1.87
N HIS A 347 0.61 -23.32 -3.19
CA HIS A 347 -0.67 -23.12 -3.85
C HIS A 347 -0.75 -23.82 -5.21
N GLY A 348 -1.72 -24.72 -5.39
CA GLY A 348 -1.77 -25.61 -6.55
C GLY A 348 -0.50 -26.46 -6.65
N ASP A 349 0.13 -26.46 -7.81
CA ASP A 349 1.38 -27.18 -8.09
C ASP A 349 2.65 -26.36 -7.75
N ASP A 350 2.50 -25.12 -7.28
CA ASP A 350 3.62 -24.25 -6.92
C ASP A 350 3.88 -24.28 -5.41
N PRO A 351 4.97 -24.93 -4.94
CA PRO A 351 5.32 -25.00 -3.53
C PRO A 351 5.89 -23.68 -2.97
N GLU A 352 6.31 -22.75 -3.84
CA GLU A 352 6.88 -21.44 -3.50
C GLU A 352 6.08 -20.28 -4.09
N PHE A 353 4.74 -20.41 -4.05
CA PHE A 353 3.84 -19.38 -4.59
C PHE A 353 4.00 -18.05 -3.84
N LYS A 354 4.43 -17.01 -4.57
CA LYS A 354 4.83 -15.74 -3.99
C LYS A 354 3.68 -14.74 -3.93
N LEU A 355 3.40 -14.28 -2.72
CA LEU A 355 2.38 -13.28 -2.38
C LEU A 355 3.04 -11.92 -2.04
N ILE A 356 4.02 -11.48 -2.83
CA ILE A 356 4.87 -10.32 -2.55
C ILE A 356 4.53 -9.23 -3.56
N THR A 357 3.95 -8.13 -3.10
CA THR A 357 3.60 -6.98 -3.93
C THR A 357 4.84 -6.19 -4.38
N ARG A 358 4.64 -5.30 -5.34
CA ARG A 358 5.65 -4.28 -5.65
C ARG A 358 5.95 -3.44 -4.40
N SER A 359 7.22 -3.02 -4.24
CA SER A 359 7.66 -2.29 -3.03
C SER A 359 7.07 -0.89 -2.88
N SER A 360 6.41 -0.34 -3.91
CA SER A 360 5.77 0.98 -3.88
C SER A 360 4.39 0.99 -3.21
N ASP A 361 3.75 -0.18 -3.02
CA ASP A 361 2.43 -0.29 -2.37
C ASP A 361 2.32 -1.61 -1.59
N GLY A 362 2.20 -1.51 -0.27
CA GLY A 362 2.15 -2.63 0.66
C GLY A 362 0.75 -3.06 1.12
N GLN A 363 -0.32 -2.41 0.67
CA GLN A 363 -1.66 -2.62 1.23
C GLN A 363 -2.12 -4.10 1.22
N LEU A 364 -1.87 -4.84 0.14
CA LEU A 364 -2.24 -6.25 0.05
C LEU A 364 -1.35 -7.17 0.91
N MET A 365 -0.15 -6.72 1.32
CA MET A 365 0.69 -7.47 2.27
C MET A 365 0.01 -7.54 3.66
N PHE A 366 -0.70 -6.47 4.07
CA PHE A 366 -1.51 -6.49 5.29
C PHE A 366 -2.69 -7.47 5.20
N LEU A 367 -3.32 -7.59 4.03
CA LEU A 367 -4.35 -8.61 3.80
C LEU A 367 -3.77 -10.01 3.95
N VAL A 368 -2.63 -10.30 3.30
CA VAL A 368 -1.96 -11.61 3.41
C VAL A 368 -1.61 -11.93 4.86
N ASN A 369 -1.06 -10.96 5.61
CA ASN A 369 -0.76 -11.14 7.04
C ASN A 369 -2.00 -11.55 7.86
N LYS A 370 -3.18 -10.96 7.57
CA LYS A 370 -4.44 -11.33 8.25
C LYS A 370 -4.93 -12.72 7.83
N LEU A 371 -4.85 -13.06 6.54
CA LEU A 371 -5.25 -14.36 6.04
C LEU A 371 -4.46 -15.51 6.68
N GLN A 372 -3.17 -15.28 6.96
CA GLN A 372 -2.33 -16.25 7.68
C GLN A 372 -2.69 -16.42 9.16
N LYS A 373 -3.50 -15.51 9.70
CA LYS A 373 -3.96 -15.51 11.10
C LYS A 373 -5.40 -16.00 11.27
N MET A 374 -6.01 -16.51 10.22
CA MET A 374 -7.36 -17.07 10.31
C MET A 374 -7.37 -18.41 11.06
N LYS A 375 -8.32 -18.56 12.00
CA LYS A 375 -8.58 -19.83 12.71
C LYS A 375 -9.06 -20.91 11.73
N GLN A 376 -8.26 -21.97 11.56
CA GLN A 376 -8.59 -23.03 10.62
C GLN A 376 -9.50 -24.12 11.24
N ARG A 377 -9.42 -24.30 12.56
CA ARG A 377 -10.10 -25.39 13.27
C ARG A 377 -11.37 -24.98 14.00
N SER A 378 -11.71 -23.70 14.01
CA SER A 378 -12.95 -23.18 14.61
C SER A 378 -14.14 -23.47 13.68
N PRO A 379 -15.32 -23.85 14.23
CA PRO A 379 -16.56 -23.97 13.46
C PRO A 379 -16.98 -22.62 12.83
N LEU A 380 -16.82 -21.53 13.55
CA LEU A 380 -17.07 -20.17 13.08
C LEU A 380 -16.05 -19.72 12.04
N GLY A 381 -14.82 -20.27 12.10
CA GLY A 381 -13.71 -19.78 11.31
C GLY A 381 -13.28 -18.39 11.75
N SER A 382 -12.83 -17.59 10.76
CA SER A 382 -12.49 -16.19 10.95
C SER A 382 -13.12 -15.32 9.88
N ARG A 383 -13.35 -14.04 10.23
CA ARG A 383 -13.85 -13.05 9.30
C ARG A 383 -12.95 -11.80 9.30
N ILE A 384 -12.80 -11.22 8.14
CA ILE A 384 -11.95 -10.04 7.93
C ILE A 384 -12.77 -8.97 7.21
N ALA A 385 -12.70 -7.75 7.70
CA ALA A 385 -13.12 -6.56 6.98
C ALA A 385 -11.92 -5.61 6.84
N ILE A 386 -11.52 -5.30 5.60
CA ILE A 386 -10.33 -4.50 5.34
C ILE A 386 -10.60 -3.48 4.22
N VAL A 387 -10.08 -2.26 4.40
CA VAL A 387 -10.19 -1.19 3.38
C VAL A 387 -9.00 -1.26 2.44
N HIS A 388 -9.26 -1.14 1.15
CA HIS A 388 -8.27 -0.99 0.10
C HIS A 388 -8.66 0.13 -0.87
N ASN A 389 -7.67 0.73 -1.54
CA ASN A 389 -7.94 1.59 -2.68
C ASN A 389 -8.20 0.76 -3.94
N GLY A 390 -8.62 1.43 -5.03
CA GLY A 390 -8.94 0.78 -6.29
C GLY A 390 -7.79 -0.01 -6.92
N SER A 391 -6.53 0.33 -6.64
CA SER A 391 -5.38 -0.38 -7.21
C SER A 391 -5.30 -1.84 -6.78
N ALA A 392 -5.81 -2.19 -5.60
CA ALA A 392 -5.89 -3.56 -5.12
C ALA A 392 -6.73 -4.48 -6.01
N LEU A 393 -7.67 -3.93 -6.77
CA LEU A 393 -8.57 -4.68 -7.64
C LEU A 393 -7.91 -5.17 -8.93
N PHE A 394 -7.00 -4.39 -9.51
CA PHE A 394 -6.50 -4.65 -10.87
C PHE A 394 -4.97 -4.56 -11.02
N THR A 395 -4.25 -3.93 -10.09
CA THR A 395 -2.80 -3.80 -10.23
C THR A 395 -2.08 -5.15 -10.19
N GLY A 396 -0.97 -5.24 -10.91
CA GLY A 396 -0.15 -6.44 -11.00
C GLY A 396 -0.58 -7.36 -12.13
N ASP A 397 0.40 -7.75 -12.95
CA ASP A 397 0.20 -8.64 -14.10
C ASP A 397 0.09 -10.11 -13.67
N ALA A 398 -0.42 -10.98 -14.53
CA ALA A 398 -0.49 -12.43 -14.28
C ALA A 398 0.85 -13.00 -13.81
N GLY A 399 0.83 -13.75 -12.70
CA GLY A 399 2.03 -14.29 -12.06
C GLY A 399 2.87 -13.29 -11.26
N GLN A 400 2.39 -12.05 -11.06
CA GLN A 400 2.96 -11.06 -10.15
C GLN A 400 2.22 -11.06 -8.81
N GLY A 401 2.85 -10.49 -7.77
CA GLY A 401 2.40 -10.63 -6.40
C GLY A 401 0.97 -10.18 -6.14
N GLU A 402 0.54 -9.01 -6.65
CA GLU A 402 -0.82 -8.50 -6.46
C GLU A 402 -1.85 -9.42 -7.13
N SER A 403 -1.60 -9.85 -8.37
CA SER A 403 -2.46 -10.81 -9.07
C SER A 403 -2.45 -12.18 -8.39
N ASN A 404 -1.28 -12.64 -7.89
CA ASN A 404 -1.16 -13.87 -7.13
C ASN A 404 -1.93 -13.82 -5.81
N ILE A 405 -1.96 -12.68 -5.12
CA ILE A 405 -2.75 -12.52 -3.89
C ILE A 405 -4.24 -12.64 -4.20
N ARG A 406 -4.74 -11.97 -5.25
CA ARG A 406 -6.14 -12.12 -5.68
C ARG A 406 -6.45 -13.56 -6.08
N ARG A 407 -5.55 -14.20 -6.84
CA ARG A 407 -5.67 -15.62 -7.20
C ARG A 407 -5.80 -16.50 -5.97
N TRP A 408 -4.88 -16.35 -5.01
CA TRP A 408 -4.86 -17.13 -3.78
C TRP A 408 -6.14 -16.97 -2.96
N VAL A 409 -6.61 -15.73 -2.83
CA VAL A 409 -7.85 -15.40 -2.10
C VAL A 409 -9.09 -15.99 -2.77
N LEU A 410 -9.20 -15.89 -4.10
CA LEU A 410 -10.36 -16.32 -4.87
C LEU A 410 -10.41 -17.85 -5.08
N GLU A 411 -9.26 -18.48 -5.33
CA GLU A 411 -9.17 -19.93 -5.50
C GLU A 411 -9.36 -20.69 -4.17
N ASN A 412 -9.03 -20.06 -3.01
CA ASN A 412 -9.37 -20.59 -1.69
C ASN A 412 -10.80 -20.24 -1.23
N ASP A 413 -11.55 -19.54 -2.05
CA ASP A 413 -12.95 -19.15 -1.78
C ASP A 413 -13.12 -18.35 -0.47
N TRP A 414 -12.20 -17.43 -0.19
CA TRP A 414 -12.27 -16.59 1.02
C TRP A 414 -12.96 -15.25 0.84
N LEU A 415 -12.96 -14.67 -0.36
CA LEU A 415 -13.59 -13.39 -0.64
C LEU A 415 -15.12 -13.53 -0.72
N GLU A 416 -15.84 -12.89 0.19
CA GLU A 416 -17.32 -12.87 0.18
C GLU A 416 -17.89 -11.70 -0.59
N ALA A 417 -17.36 -10.50 -0.33
CA ALA A 417 -17.89 -9.29 -0.96
C ALA A 417 -16.83 -8.18 -1.07
N ILE A 418 -17.07 -7.28 -2.03
CA ILE A 418 -16.38 -5.99 -2.15
C ILE A 418 -17.44 -4.90 -2.24
N ILE A 419 -17.34 -3.90 -1.36
CA ILE A 419 -18.25 -2.77 -1.29
C ILE A 419 -17.50 -1.50 -1.69
N ALA A 420 -17.92 -0.84 -2.77
CA ALA A 420 -17.41 0.47 -3.17
C ALA A 420 -18.00 1.55 -2.27
N LEU A 421 -17.15 2.39 -1.69
CA LEU A 421 -17.54 3.51 -0.83
C LEU A 421 -17.65 4.83 -1.60
N PRO A 422 -18.39 5.82 -1.09
CA PRO A 422 -18.42 7.17 -1.64
C PRO A 422 -17.02 7.80 -1.72
N LEU A 423 -16.79 8.62 -2.74
CA LEU A 423 -15.58 9.44 -2.82
C LEU A 423 -15.55 10.44 -1.67
N ASN A 424 -14.36 10.83 -1.25
CA ASN A 424 -14.16 11.80 -0.15
C ASN A 424 -14.82 11.40 1.18
N ILE A 425 -15.01 10.11 1.42
CA ILE A 425 -15.52 9.62 2.72
C ILE A 425 -14.41 9.59 3.80
N PHE A 426 -13.16 9.51 3.42
CA PHE A 426 -12.00 9.56 4.31
C PHE A 426 -11.41 10.98 4.43
N TYR A 427 -10.77 11.27 5.58
CA TYR A 427 -10.27 12.62 5.91
C TYR A 427 -9.13 13.11 5.02
N ASN A 428 -8.26 12.21 4.55
CA ASN A 428 -7.03 12.56 3.84
C ASN A 428 -7.05 12.27 2.33
N THR A 429 -8.05 11.53 1.85
CA THR A 429 -8.06 11.09 0.45
C THR A 429 -9.42 11.25 -0.21
N GLY A 430 -9.39 11.63 -1.48
CA GLY A 430 -10.58 11.66 -2.35
C GLY A 430 -10.65 10.50 -3.34
N ILE A 431 -9.72 9.52 -3.23
CA ILE A 431 -9.71 8.37 -4.13
C ILE A 431 -10.82 7.37 -3.80
N ALA A 432 -11.18 6.55 -4.79
CA ALA A 432 -12.12 5.44 -4.58
C ALA A 432 -11.54 4.40 -3.62
N THR A 433 -12.31 4.03 -2.62
CA THR A 433 -11.98 3.04 -1.60
C THR A 433 -13.03 1.95 -1.55
N TYR A 434 -12.60 0.76 -1.13
CA TYR A 434 -13.41 -0.45 -1.16
C TYR A 434 -13.22 -1.22 0.15
N ILE A 435 -14.30 -1.68 0.75
CA ILE A 435 -14.26 -2.64 1.84
C ILE A 435 -14.25 -4.04 1.23
N TRP A 436 -13.23 -4.83 1.56
CA TRP A 436 -13.18 -6.26 1.26
C TRP A 436 -13.63 -7.03 2.48
N VAL A 437 -14.61 -7.92 2.30
CA VAL A 437 -15.09 -8.83 3.33
C VAL A 437 -14.69 -10.25 2.98
N LEU A 438 -13.95 -10.89 3.88
CA LEU A 438 -13.43 -12.23 3.68
C LEU A 438 -13.80 -13.14 4.86
N ALA A 439 -13.99 -14.42 4.55
CA ALA A 439 -14.26 -15.46 5.56
C ALA A 439 -13.73 -16.81 5.07
N ASN A 440 -13.18 -17.63 5.96
CA ASN A 440 -12.80 -19.00 5.62
C ASN A 440 -13.90 -20.03 5.93
N ARG A 441 -15.07 -19.56 6.37
CA ARG A 441 -16.30 -20.35 6.54
C ARG A 441 -17.48 -19.58 5.96
N LYS A 442 -17.65 -19.70 4.63
CA LYS A 442 -18.78 -19.08 3.94
C LYS A 442 -20.09 -19.85 4.14
N ALA A 443 -21.20 -19.15 4.22
CA ALA A 443 -22.52 -19.76 4.10
C ALA A 443 -22.71 -20.46 2.76
N ASP A 444 -23.52 -21.51 2.68
CA ASP A 444 -23.65 -22.35 1.50
C ASP A 444 -24.01 -21.59 0.22
N HIS A 445 -24.89 -20.59 0.29
CA HIS A 445 -25.28 -19.76 -0.85
C HIS A 445 -24.17 -18.81 -1.34
N ARG A 446 -23.06 -18.64 -0.55
CA ARG A 446 -21.92 -17.80 -0.87
C ARG A 446 -20.70 -18.60 -1.34
N LYS A 447 -20.73 -19.93 -1.26
CA LYS A 447 -19.62 -20.76 -1.69
C LYS A 447 -19.34 -20.58 -3.18
N SER A 448 -18.10 -20.38 -3.52
CA SER A 448 -17.61 -20.08 -4.87
C SER A 448 -18.22 -18.82 -5.50
N LYS A 449 -18.81 -17.93 -4.71
CA LYS A 449 -19.41 -16.67 -5.14
C LYS A 449 -18.73 -15.48 -4.50
N VAL A 450 -18.74 -14.35 -5.23
CA VAL A 450 -18.30 -13.03 -4.76
C VAL A 450 -19.40 -12.03 -5.08
N GLN A 451 -19.76 -11.23 -4.10
CA GLN A 451 -20.73 -10.16 -4.23
C GLN A 451 -20.03 -8.82 -4.38
N LEU A 452 -20.35 -8.07 -5.42
CA LEU A 452 -19.90 -6.70 -5.61
C LEU A 452 -21.07 -5.75 -5.33
N ILE A 453 -20.86 -4.74 -4.47
CA ILE A 453 -21.86 -3.74 -4.09
C ILE A 453 -21.32 -2.34 -4.39
N ASP A 454 -22.03 -1.59 -5.22
CA ASP A 454 -21.73 -0.18 -5.50
C ASP A 454 -22.56 0.73 -4.58
N ALA A 455 -21.99 1.11 -3.45
CA ALA A 455 -22.55 2.09 -2.52
C ALA A 455 -21.98 3.51 -2.73
N SER A 456 -21.27 3.76 -3.80
CA SER A 456 -20.55 5.02 -4.04
C SER A 456 -21.47 6.26 -4.09
N SER A 457 -22.76 6.08 -4.35
CA SER A 457 -23.78 7.15 -4.40
C SER A 457 -24.64 7.26 -3.14
N TRP A 458 -24.42 6.42 -2.10
CA TRP A 458 -25.24 6.41 -0.87
C TRP A 458 -24.50 7.10 0.24
N PHE A 459 -24.80 8.35 0.46
CA PHE A 459 -24.18 9.16 1.51
C PHE A 459 -25.00 10.42 1.81
N GLN A 460 -24.71 11.04 2.93
CA GLN A 460 -25.18 12.36 3.29
C GLN A 460 -24.03 13.38 3.20
N PRO A 461 -24.23 14.54 2.57
CA PRO A 461 -23.19 15.56 2.53
C PRO A 461 -23.01 16.19 3.92
N LEU A 462 -21.76 16.42 4.31
CA LEU A 462 -21.43 17.15 5.53
C LEU A 462 -21.72 18.66 5.36
N ARG A 463 -22.15 19.33 6.41
CA ARG A 463 -22.34 20.79 6.43
C ARG A 463 -21.02 21.55 6.26
N ARG A 464 -19.93 20.98 6.73
CA ARG A 464 -18.58 21.52 6.62
C ARG A 464 -17.63 20.34 6.34
N ASN A 465 -16.70 20.56 5.41
CA ASN A 465 -15.68 19.56 5.10
C ASN A 465 -14.71 19.39 6.29
N LEU A 466 -14.31 18.13 6.52
CA LEU A 466 -13.32 17.76 7.51
C LEU A 466 -12.09 17.21 6.77
N GLY A 467 -11.13 18.09 6.48
CA GLY A 467 -10.08 17.78 5.52
C GLY A 467 -10.68 17.53 4.13
N LYS A 468 -10.39 16.39 3.51
CA LYS A 468 -11.02 15.97 2.24
C LYS A 468 -12.39 15.32 2.43
N LYS A 469 -12.73 14.85 3.64
CA LYS A 469 -14.04 14.25 3.93
C LYS A 469 -15.14 15.30 3.79
N ASN A 470 -16.09 15.07 2.87
CA ASN A 470 -17.23 15.94 2.62
C ASN A 470 -18.60 15.23 2.72
N CYS A 471 -18.57 13.93 3.04
CA CYS A 471 -19.77 13.10 3.17
C CYS A 471 -19.61 12.07 4.28
N GLU A 472 -20.72 11.48 4.71
CA GLU A 472 -20.81 10.42 5.70
C GLU A 472 -21.92 9.43 5.35
N LEU A 473 -21.83 8.21 5.87
CA LEU A 473 -22.90 7.22 5.79
C LEU A 473 -23.87 7.44 6.95
N SER A 474 -25.15 7.67 6.64
CA SER A 474 -26.19 7.62 7.65
C SER A 474 -26.45 6.19 8.12
N GLU A 475 -27.10 6.00 9.26
CA GLU A 475 -27.53 4.67 9.73
C GLU A 475 -28.43 3.96 8.69
N ALA A 476 -29.24 4.73 7.92
CA ALA A 476 -30.06 4.19 6.83
C ALA A 476 -29.22 3.70 5.67
N ASP A 477 -28.15 4.43 5.31
CA ASP A 477 -27.20 4.01 4.25
C ASP A 477 -26.45 2.74 4.68
N ILE A 478 -25.96 2.71 5.92
CA ILE A 478 -25.31 1.52 6.50
C ILE A 478 -26.25 0.32 6.47
N GLN A 479 -27.50 0.50 6.93
CA GLN A 479 -28.47 -0.59 6.97
C GLN A 479 -28.78 -1.10 5.56
N ARG A 480 -28.95 -0.21 4.58
CA ARG A 480 -29.17 -0.57 3.18
C ARG A 480 -28.03 -1.40 2.61
N ILE A 481 -26.79 -1.05 2.90
CA ILE A 481 -25.61 -1.82 2.47
C ILE A 481 -25.62 -3.21 3.11
N VAL A 482 -25.87 -3.27 4.41
CA VAL A 482 -25.92 -4.52 5.17
C VAL A 482 -27.04 -5.43 4.67
N ASP A 483 -28.23 -4.88 4.41
CA ASP A 483 -29.38 -5.66 3.88
C ASP A 483 -29.08 -6.27 2.51
N LEU A 484 -28.45 -5.51 1.62
CA LEU A 484 -27.98 -6.05 0.33
C LEU A 484 -26.91 -7.13 0.51
N TYR A 485 -25.98 -6.89 1.43
CA TYR A 485 -24.91 -7.85 1.70
C TYR A 485 -25.46 -9.16 2.27
N LEU A 486 -26.44 -9.12 3.18
CA LEU A 486 -27.08 -10.31 3.77
C LEU A 486 -28.09 -11.00 2.82
N GLY A 487 -28.51 -10.30 1.76
CA GLY A 487 -29.52 -10.78 0.81
C GLY A 487 -29.09 -12.03 0.05
N GLN A 488 -30.10 -12.71 -0.52
CA GLN A 488 -29.87 -13.86 -1.39
C GLN A 488 -29.25 -13.43 -2.73
N PRO A 489 -28.54 -14.32 -3.44
CA PRO A 489 -27.93 -14.02 -4.73
C PRO A 489 -28.96 -13.53 -5.75
N GLN A 490 -28.98 -12.21 -5.96
CA GLN A 490 -29.82 -11.53 -6.91
C GLN A 490 -29.10 -10.29 -7.43
N ASP A 491 -29.02 -10.16 -8.76
CA ASP A 491 -28.45 -8.98 -9.40
C ASP A 491 -29.43 -7.81 -9.35
N THR A 492 -28.91 -6.66 -8.92
CA THR A 492 -29.57 -5.36 -8.99
C THR A 492 -28.67 -4.33 -9.68
N PRO A 493 -29.13 -3.12 -9.95
CA PRO A 493 -28.25 -2.08 -10.48
C PRO A 493 -27.02 -1.78 -9.60
N GLU A 494 -27.12 -1.96 -8.29
CA GLU A 494 -26.09 -1.68 -7.28
C GLU A 494 -25.42 -2.93 -6.71
N CYS A 495 -25.89 -4.13 -7.05
CA CYS A 495 -25.36 -5.38 -6.54
C CYS A 495 -25.23 -6.42 -7.66
N LYS A 496 -24.07 -7.05 -7.76
CA LYS A 496 -23.77 -8.09 -8.75
C LYS A 496 -23.11 -9.29 -8.08
N TRP A 497 -23.46 -10.49 -8.56
CA TRP A 497 -22.93 -11.75 -8.09
C TRP A 497 -22.12 -12.45 -9.19
N PHE A 498 -20.93 -12.91 -8.82
CA PHE A 498 -19.99 -13.57 -9.73
C PHE A 498 -19.51 -14.88 -9.13
N ASP A 499 -19.12 -15.82 -9.97
CA ASP A 499 -18.30 -16.95 -9.54
C ASP A 499 -16.86 -16.46 -9.33
N THR A 500 -16.13 -17.07 -8.40
CA THR A 500 -14.72 -16.70 -8.15
C THR A 500 -13.87 -16.80 -9.42
N SER A 501 -14.18 -17.73 -10.31
CA SER A 501 -13.50 -17.93 -11.60
C SER A 501 -13.80 -16.87 -12.67
N ASP A 502 -14.85 -16.02 -12.48
CA ASP A 502 -15.17 -14.94 -13.43
C ASP A 502 -14.10 -13.85 -13.44
N PHE A 503 -13.27 -13.78 -12.38
CA PHE A 503 -12.19 -12.81 -12.25
C PHE A 503 -10.84 -13.34 -12.76
N GLY A 504 -10.79 -14.62 -13.14
CA GLY A 504 -9.57 -15.27 -13.61
C GLY A 504 -9.41 -15.25 -15.12
N TYR A 505 -8.17 -15.18 -15.56
CA TYR A 505 -7.82 -15.22 -16.98
C TYR A 505 -6.47 -15.91 -17.21
N TRP A 506 -6.31 -16.50 -18.39
CA TRP A 506 -5.00 -16.84 -18.90
C TRP A 506 -4.41 -15.64 -19.64
N LYS A 507 -3.22 -15.23 -19.26
CA LYS A 507 -2.40 -14.33 -20.06
C LYS A 507 -1.54 -15.16 -20.98
N ILE A 508 -1.88 -15.16 -22.27
CA ILE A 508 -1.10 -15.82 -23.31
C ILE A 508 -0.17 -14.82 -23.98
N THR A 509 1.00 -15.30 -24.42
CA THR A 509 1.92 -14.52 -25.23
C THR A 509 1.73 -14.90 -26.68
N VAL A 510 1.44 -13.91 -27.52
CA VAL A 510 1.25 -14.04 -28.95
C VAL A 510 2.57 -13.69 -29.63
N GLU A 511 3.12 -14.63 -30.36
CA GLU A 511 4.33 -14.45 -31.15
C GLU A 511 3.98 -14.42 -32.66
N ARG A 512 4.78 -13.67 -33.40
CA ARG A 512 4.73 -13.66 -34.88
C ARG A 512 6.12 -13.87 -35.43
N PRO A 513 6.27 -14.44 -36.64
CA PRO A 513 7.55 -14.78 -37.22
C PRO A 513 8.36 -13.55 -37.60
N LEU A 514 9.63 -13.55 -37.24
CA LEU A 514 10.60 -12.59 -37.72
C LEU A 514 10.80 -12.76 -39.23
N ARG A 515 10.71 -11.67 -40.00
CA ARG A 515 10.89 -11.63 -41.46
C ARG A 515 11.97 -10.63 -41.79
N LEU A 516 13.03 -11.12 -42.45
CA LEU A 516 14.21 -10.30 -42.73
C LEU A 516 14.64 -10.43 -44.18
N LYS A 517 15.07 -9.29 -44.76
CA LYS A 517 15.97 -9.22 -45.91
C LYS A 517 17.36 -8.86 -45.41
N SER A 518 18.37 -9.24 -46.20
CA SER A 518 19.77 -9.02 -45.83
C SER A 518 20.58 -8.45 -47.00
N GLN A 519 21.57 -7.60 -46.69
CA GLN A 519 22.48 -7.04 -47.69
C GLN A 519 23.83 -6.72 -47.05
N LEU A 520 24.91 -7.26 -47.59
CA LEU A 520 26.28 -6.96 -47.18
C LEU A 520 26.74 -5.60 -47.74
N LYS A 521 26.02 -4.53 -47.43
CA LYS A 521 26.39 -3.18 -47.83
C LYS A 521 27.49 -2.65 -46.89
N ARG A 522 28.53 -2.01 -47.45
CA ARG A 522 29.68 -1.54 -46.69
C ARG A 522 29.27 -0.62 -45.52
N SER A 523 28.34 0.30 -45.74
CA SER A 523 27.86 1.19 -44.69
C SER A 523 27.20 0.44 -43.54
N ALA A 524 26.49 -0.65 -43.82
CA ALA A 524 25.87 -1.50 -42.81
C ALA A 524 26.91 -2.34 -42.03
N ILE A 525 27.92 -2.89 -42.75
CA ILE A 525 29.01 -3.62 -42.12
C ILE A 525 29.82 -2.72 -41.18
N GLU A 526 30.02 -1.47 -41.53
CA GLU A 526 30.74 -0.52 -40.69
C GLU A 526 30.08 -0.17 -39.38
N THR A 527 28.74 -0.36 -39.26
CA THR A 527 28.01 -0.19 -37.98
C THR A 527 28.40 -1.25 -36.96
N LEU A 528 28.98 -2.39 -37.37
CA LEU A 528 29.47 -3.43 -36.45
C LEU A 528 30.48 -2.92 -35.43
N ARG A 529 31.18 -1.82 -35.75
CA ARG A 529 32.09 -1.16 -34.77
C ARG A 529 31.42 -0.67 -33.51
N PHE A 530 30.08 -0.58 -33.52
CA PHE A 530 29.26 -0.13 -32.43
C PHE A 530 28.36 -1.24 -31.86
N ALA A 531 28.49 -2.47 -32.36
CA ALA A 531 27.62 -3.59 -32.03
C ALA A 531 27.62 -3.98 -30.52
N SER A 532 28.64 -3.58 -29.78
CA SER A 532 28.90 -4.02 -28.41
C SER A 532 28.73 -2.87 -27.40
N GLY A 533 27.59 -2.76 -26.78
CA GLY A 533 27.34 -1.80 -25.71
C GLY A 533 26.54 -0.58 -26.15
N ASP A 534 26.93 0.60 -25.73
CA ASP A 534 26.21 1.84 -26.03
C ASP A 534 26.64 2.40 -27.42
N GLU A 535 25.77 2.23 -28.40
CA GLU A 535 26.01 2.60 -29.78
C GLU A 535 26.32 4.09 -29.93
N ALA A 536 25.57 4.96 -29.32
CA ALA A 536 25.73 6.41 -29.42
C ALA A 536 27.06 6.88 -28.84
N LEU A 537 27.40 6.42 -27.62
CA LEU A 537 28.69 6.75 -27.00
C LEU A 537 29.87 6.17 -27.76
N ARG A 538 29.73 4.97 -28.32
CA ARG A 538 30.77 4.37 -29.14
C ARG A 538 30.98 5.15 -30.46
N ALA A 539 29.90 5.65 -31.06
CA ALA A 539 30.00 6.48 -32.26
C ALA A 539 30.70 7.83 -31.95
N GLU A 540 30.41 8.46 -30.80
CA GLU A 540 31.11 9.68 -30.38
C GLU A 540 32.61 9.43 -30.14
N ILE A 541 32.94 8.34 -29.41
CA ILE A 541 34.37 7.94 -29.19
C ILE A 541 35.06 7.64 -30.51
N TRP A 542 34.38 6.93 -31.42
CA TRP A 542 34.94 6.65 -32.75
C TRP A 542 35.15 7.93 -33.56
N GLY A 543 34.22 8.85 -33.56
CA GLY A 543 34.34 10.14 -34.24
C GLY A 543 35.56 10.94 -33.78
N LYS A 544 35.94 10.82 -32.48
CA LYS A 544 37.09 11.51 -31.89
C LYS A 544 38.45 10.83 -32.19
N TYR A 545 38.50 9.49 -32.12
CA TYR A 545 39.78 8.76 -32.13
C TYR A 545 39.96 7.84 -33.33
N GLY A 546 38.91 7.47 -34.06
CA GLY A 546 38.97 6.62 -35.25
C GLY A 546 39.71 5.30 -35.03
N ASP A 547 40.52 4.92 -36.04
CA ASP A 547 41.30 3.67 -36.05
C ASP A 547 42.34 3.55 -34.91
N LYS A 548 42.70 4.65 -34.26
CA LYS A 548 43.60 4.64 -33.09
C LYS A 548 43.03 3.82 -31.92
N LEU A 549 41.71 3.68 -31.86
CA LEU A 549 41.05 2.82 -30.86
C LEU A 549 41.47 1.34 -31.01
N TYR A 550 41.89 0.91 -32.17
CA TYR A 550 42.36 -0.45 -32.41
C TYR A 550 43.85 -0.64 -32.12
N SER A 551 44.68 0.38 -32.33
CA SER A 551 46.12 0.29 -32.23
C SER A 551 46.72 0.91 -30.98
N GLU A 552 46.10 1.97 -30.44
CA GLU A 552 46.66 2.78 -29.36
C GLU A 552 45.76 2.90 -28.15
N PHE A 553 44.77 2.02 -28.03
CA PHE A 553 43.75 2.09 -26.96
C PHE A 553 44.30 2.28 -25.54
N PRO A 554 45.41 1.60 -25.13
CA PRO A 554 45.94 1.80 -23.78
C PRO A 554 46.36 3.25 -23.49
N LYS A 555 46.80 3.99 -24.52
CA LYS A 555 47.17 5.41 -24.38
C LYS A 555 45.95 6.33 -24.34
N LEU A 556 44.88 5.96 -25.04
CA LEU A 556 43.65 6.74 -25.15
C LEU A 556 42.68 6.50 -23.96
N LYS A 557 42.82 5.36 -23.31
CA LYS A 557 41.91 4.94 -22.22
C LYS A 557 41.76 5.99 -21.10
N PRO A 558 42.79 6.63 -20.55
CA PRO A 558 42.66 7.65 -19.52
C PRO A 558 41.82 8.86 -19.99
N GLU A 559 42.06 9.31 -21.23
CA GLU A 559 41.34 10.45 -21.82
C GLU A 559 39.84 10.12 -22.06
N ILE A 560 39.57 8.90 -22.59
CA ILE A 560 38.18 8.42 -22.77
C ILE A 560 37.48 8.28 -21.41
N GLU A 561 38.17 7.81 -20.40
CA GLU A 561 37.61 7.65 -19.04
C GLU A 561 37.29 9.01 -18.42
N ALA A 562 38.19 9.99 -18.54
CA ALA A 562 37.91 11.35 -18.05
C ALA A 562 36.70 11.96 -18.78
N TRP A 563 36.63 11.81 -20.12
CA TRP A 563 35.50 12.29 -20.90
C TRP A 563 34.15 11.62 -20.51
N LEU A 564 34.16 10.32 -20.16
CA LEU A 564 32.98 9.59 -19.72
C LEU A 564 32.56 9.92 -18.28
N LYS A 565 33.45 10.39 -17.43
CA LYS A 565 33.16 10.86 -16.07
C LYS A 565 32.50 12.22 -16.06
N GLY A 566 32.64 13.00 -17.14
CA GLY A 566 32.24 14.41 -17.16
C GLY A 566 33.21 15.26 -16.33
N ASP A 567 33.17 16.56 -16.52
CA ASP A 567 33.94 17.52 -15.71
C ASP A 567 33.23 17.68 -14.37
N THR A 568 33.43 16.73 -13.45
CA THR A 568 33.00 16.91 -12.04
C THR A 568 34.14 17.65 -11.36
N GLY A 569 34.09 18.98 -11.36
CA GLY A 569 34.70 19.75 -10.29
C GLY A 569 34.15 19.20 -8.97
N GLU A 570 35.03 18.69 -8.12
CA GLU A 570 34.72 18.39 -6.74
C GLU A 570 34.16 19.65 -6.08
N ASP A 571 32.88 19.63 -5.68
CA ASP A 571 32.38 20.33 -4.51
C ASP A 571 30.97 19.82 -4.25
N ASP A 572 30.86 19.05 -3.17
CA ASP A 572 29.63 18.76 -2.46
C ASP A 572 29.17 20.06 -1.80
N ASP A 573 28.26 20.79 -2.41
CA ASP A 573 27.31 21.70 -1.73
C ASP A 573 26.26 22.14 -2.77
N GLU A 574 25.03 21.65 -2.61
CA GLU A 574 23.89 22.15 -3.36
C GLU A 574 23.50 23.58 -2.86
N PRO A 575 23.32 24.53 -3.76
CA PRO A 575 22.38 25.61 -3.52
C PRO A 575 21.15 25.45 -4.41
N GLU A 576 20.00 25.42 -3.81
CA GLU A 576 18.72 25.73 -4.44
C GLU A 576 18.76 27.15 -5.02
N GLY A 577 18.42 27.29 -6.29
CA GLY A 577 18.23 28.61 -6.89
C GLY A 577 18.16 28.60 -8.42
N ASP A 578 16.98 28.93 -8.92
CA ASP A 578 16.55 29.51 -10.20
C ASP A 578 17.16 28.98 -11.53
N GLU A 579 16.22 28.42 -12.31
CA GLU A 579 16.39 28.05 -13.72
C GLU A 579 16.72 29.30 -14.57
N ASP A 580 17.92 29.34 -15.14
CA ASP A 580 18.21 30.16 -16.32
C ASP A 580 19.02 29.32 -17.33
N GLU A 581 18.63 29.44 -18.61
CA GLU A 581 19.11 28.68 -19.74
C GLU A 581 20.64 28.77 -19.91
N SER A 582 21.37 27.73 -19.54
CA SER A 582 22.72 27.51 -20.04
C SER A 582 23.04 26.01 -20.15
N THR A 583 23.48 25.61 -21.33
CA THR A 583 23.95 24.29 -21.83
C THR A 583 23.97 23.15 -20.81
N PRO A 584 23.22 22.05 -21.01
CA PRO A 584 23.14 20.96 -20.02
C PRO A 584 24.52 20.32 -19.83
N ALA A 585 25.05 20.35 -18.63
CA ALA A 585 26.23 19.60 -18.21
C ALA A 585 25.99 18.11 -18.48
N LYS A 586 26.92 17.47 -19.22
CA LYS A 586 26.84 16.05 -19.62
C LYS A 586 26.84 15.19 -18.36
N LYS A 587 25.70 14.59 -17.99
CA LYS A 587 25.58 13.66 -16.84
C LYS A 587 26.61 12.54 -16.97
N ALA A 588 27.33 12.26 -15.88
CA ALA A 588 28.33 11.18 -15.83
C ALA A 588 27.73 9.83 -16.25
N VAL A 589 28.44 9.09 -17.11
CA VAL A 589 27.97 7.77 -17.57
C VAL A 589 28.14 6.74 -16.44
N PRO A 590 27.11 5.95 -16.07
CA PRO A 590 27.18 4.96 -14.99
C PRO A 590 28.35 3.97 -15.16
N GLU A 591 29.00 3.59 -14.07
CA GLU A 591 30.22 2.75 -14.05
C GLU A 591 30.08 1.45 -14.87
N LYS A 592 28.93 0.78 -14.76
CA LYS A 592 28.63 -0.46 -15.50
C LYS A 592 28.63 -0.26 -17.02
N ARG A 593 28.20 0.91 -17.52
CA ARG A 593 28.22 1.28 -18.93
C ARG A 593 29.64 1.68 -19.36
N ARG A 594 30.37 2.44 -18.52
CA ARG A 594 31.78 2.84 -18.79
C ARG A 594 32.68 1.64 -18.93
N LYS A 595 32.56 0.60 -18.11
CA LYS A 595 33.42 -0.59 -18.11
C LYS A 595 33.52 -1.25 -19.47
N LYS A 596 32.39 -1.38 -20.21
CA LYS A 596 32.39 -1.95 -21.58
C LYS A 596 33.05 -1.03 -22.63
N LEU A 597 32.92 0.27 -22.49
CA LEU A 597 33.50 1.27 -23.39
C LEU A 597 35.01 1.36 -23.21
N LEU A 598 35.52 1.10 -22.01
CA LEU A 598 36.92 1.14 -21.62
C LEU A 598 37.64 -0.22 -21.76
N ASP A 599 36.99 -1.21 -22.39
CA ASP A 599 37.58 -2.52 -22.67
C ASP A 599 38.10 -2.63 -24.11
N SER A 600 39.39 -2.72 -24.23
CA SER A 600 40.07 -2.87 -25.55
C SER A 600 39.65 -4.14 -26.28
N ALA A 601 39.39 -5.24 -25.56
CA ALA A 601 38.99 -6.52 -26.17
C ALA A 601 37.64 -6.37 -26.91
N THR A 602 36.75 -5.53 -26.42
CA THR A 602 35.49 -5.22 -27.08
C THR A 602 35.69 -4.52 -28.42
N TRP A 603 36.58 -3.53 -28.50
CA TRP A 603 36.91 -2.85 -29.76
C TRP A 603 37.59 -3.78 -30.77
N GLN A 604 38.52 -4.63 -30.34
CA GLN A 604 39.20 -5.61 -31.19
C GLN A 604 38.21 -6.66 -31.73
N ARG A 605 37.29 -7.15 -30.89
CA ARG A 605 36.27 -8.09 -31.32
C ARG A 605 35.38 -7.47 -32.42
N ASP A 606 34.93 -6.24 -32.24
CA ASP A 606 34.07 -5.58 -33.22
C ASP A 606 34.81 -5.28 -34.53
N LYS A 607 36.08 -4.97 -34.47
CA LYS A 607 36.98 -4.92 -35.68
C LYS A 607 36.99 -6.27 -36.41
N THR A 608 37.16 -7.36 -35.67
CA THR A 608 37.17 -8.71 -36.26
C THR A 608 35.84 -9.03 -36.93
N LEU A 609 34.69 -8.61 -36.34
CA LEU A 609 33.37 -8.78 -36.98
C LEU A 609 33.25 -8.04 -38.29
N ILE A 610 33.81 -6.80 -38.40
CA ILE A 610 33.84 -6.05 -39.64
C ILE A 610 34.68 -6.79 -40.69
N GLU A 611 35.86 -7.26 -40.33
CA GLU A 611 36.76 -8.01 -41.23
C GLU A 611 36.10 -9.29 -41.77
N LEU A 612 35.39 -10.03 -40.90
CA LEU A 612 34.67 -11.22 -41.31
C LEU A 612 33.47 -10.90 -42.23
N ALA A 613 32.74 -9.81 -41.94
CA ALA A 613 31.61 -9.38 -42.77
C ALA A 613 32.06 -8.87 -44.13
N LEU A 614 33.20 -8.19 -44.21
CA LEU A 614 33.83 -7.78 -45.47
C LEU A 614 34.35 -8.99 -46.29
N LEU A 615 34.88 -10.01 -45.61
CA LEU A 615 35.27 -11.27 -46.25
C LEU A 615 34.05 -11.96 -46.87
N ALA A 616 32.92 -11.99 -46.16
CA ALA A 616 31.66 -12.50 -46.68
C ALA A 616 31.14 -11.67 -47.87
N GLN A 617 31.28 -10.33 -47.81
CA GLN A 617 30.90 -9.45 -48.93
C GLN A 617 31.71 -9.74 -50.21
N GLN A 618 33.03 -10.00 -50.09
CA GLN A 618 33.86 -10.38 -51.22
C GLN A 618 33.38 -11.65 -51.93
N GLU A 619 32.88 -12.63 -51.19
CA GLU A 619 32.41 -13.91 -51.73
C GLU A 619 30.98 -13.85 -52.24
N LEU A 620 30.11 -13.11 -51.58
CA LEU A 620 28.67 -13.13 -51.84
C LEU A 620 28.17 -11.90 -52.63
N GLY A 621 28.97 -10.86 -52.71
CA GLY A 621 28.59 -9.57 -53.28
C GLY A 621 27.79 -8.71 -52.30
N ASP A 622 27.27 -7.59 -52.83
CA ASP A 622 26.46 -6.62 -52.07
C ASP A 622 24.98 -6.57 -52.53
N GLY A 623 24.54 -7.62 -53.23
CA GLY A 623 23.15 -7.79 -53.66
C GLY A 623 22.22 -8.02 -52.48
N VAL A 624 20.93 -7.69 -52.65
CA VAL A 624 19.88 -7.96 -51.65
C VAL A 624 19.54 -9.44 -51.66
N PHE A 625 19.51 -10.04 -50.50
CA PHE A 625 18.93 -11.36 -50.23
C PHE A 625 17.50 -11.19 -49.73
N ASP A 626 16.52 -11.57 -50.50
CA ASP A 626 15.12 -11.50 -50.16
C ASP A 626 14.70 -12.54 -49.10
N ASP A 627 15.52 -13.62 -48.96
CA ASP A 627 15.36 -14.66 -47.93
C ASP A 627 16.58 -14.69 -47.01
N HIS A 628 16.36 -14.34 -45.77
CA HIS A 628 17.41 -14.36 -44.74
C HIS A 628 17.92 -15.80 -44.46
N ASN A 629 17.12 -16.84 -44.65
CA ASN A 629 17.56 -18.23 -44.46
C ASN A 629 18.58 -18.63 -45.56
N ASP A 630 18.38 -18.20 -46.81
CA ASP A 630 19.35 -18.38 -47.90
C ASP A 630 20.62 -17.59 -47.63
N PHE A 631 20.52 -16.34 -47.20
CA PHE A 631 21.65 -15.53 -46.76
C PHE A 631 22.47 -16.23 -45.69
N ARG A 632 21.84 -16.74 -44.61
CA ARG A 632 22.51 -17.47 -43.52
C ARG A 632 23.29 -18.67 -44.04
N ALA A 633 22.64 -19.48 -44.88
CA ALA A 633 23.28 -20.68 -45.47
C ALA A 633 24.52 -20.33 -46.31
N ARG A 634 24.41 -19.32 -47.17
CA ARG A 634 25.51 -18.88 -48.01
C ARG A 634 26.63 -18.19 -47.22
N PHE A 635 26.25 -17.39 -46.19
CA PHE A 635 27.25 -16.78 -45.31
C PHE A 635 28.06 -17.84 -44.57
N ASP A 636 27.39 -18.88 -44.01
CA ASP A 636 28.06 -19.97 -43.33
C ASP A 636 28.98 -20.76 -44.25
N ALA A 637 28.55 -21.01 -45.51
CA ALA A 637 29.38 -21.65 -46.52
C ALA A 637 30.62 -20.82 -46.89
N ALA A 638 30.44 -19.52 -47.04
CA ALA A 638 31.57 -18.59 -47.30
C ALA A 638 32.57 -18.58 -46.14
N MET A 639 32.10 -18.52 -44.93
CA MET A 639 32.98 -18.58 -43.72
C MET A 639 33.71 -19.91 -43.62
N ALA A 640 33.04 -21.03 -43.90
CA ALA A 640 33.67 -22.36 -43.91
C ALA A 640 34.75 -22.50 -44.96
N LYS A 641 34.54 -21.94 -46.16
CA LYS A 641 35.53 -21.89 -47.26
C LYS A 641 36.83 -21.20 -46.82
N HIS A 642 36.73 -20.17 -46.00
CA HIS A 642 37.86 -19.44 -45.42
C HIS A 642 38.39 -20.05 -44.10
N GLY A 643 37.95 -21.24 -43.72
CA GLY A 643 38.36 -21.92 -42.49
C GLY A 643 37.94 -21.17 -41.21
N ARG A 644 36.91 -20.31 -41.27
CA ARG A 644 36.42 -19.50 -40.15
C ARG A 644 35.18 -20.13 -39.57
N LYS A 645 35.18 -20.37 -38.24
CA LYS A 645 34.03 -20.84 -37.47
C LYS A 645 33.62 -19.75 -36.49
N LEU A 646 32.46 -19.11 -36.74
CA LEU A 646 31.93 -18.05 -35.90
C LEU A 646 31.10 -18.63 -34.79
N ALA A 647 31.17 -18.01 -33.61
CA ALA A 647 30.25 -18.28 -32.51
C ALA A 647 28.85 -17.72 -32.83
N ALA A 648 27.81 -18.29 -32.22
CA ALA A 648 26.41 -17.88 -32.43
C ALA A 648 26.20 -16.36 -32.17
N ALA A 649 26.86 -15.81 -31.15
CA ALA A 649 26.78 -14.38 -30.81
C ALA A 649 27.43 -13.49 -31.88
N GLU A 650 28.51 -13.93 -32.50
CA GLU A 650 29.19 -13.20 -33.59
C GLU A 650 28.31 -13.17 -34.84
N LYS A 651 27.76 -14.32 -35.24
CA LYS A 651 26.78 -14.40 -36.34
C LYS A 651 25.59 -13.48 -36.10
N LYS A 652 25.00 -13.52 -34.89
CA LYS A 652 23.86 -12.68 -34.53
C LYS A 652 24.20 -11.18 -34.66
N ALA A 653 25.41 -10.76 -34.27
CA ALA A 653 25.80 -9.38 -34.38
C ALA A 653 25.91 -8.95 -35.86
N ILE A 654 26.55 -9.77 -36.73
CA ILE A 654 26.66 -9.51 -38.17
C ILE A 654 25.26 -9.47 -38.79
N TYR A 655 24.42 -10.48 -38.55
CA TYR A 655 23.07 -10.55 -39.12
C TYR A 655 22.26 -9.34 -38.73
N LYS A 656 22.30 -8.91 -37.46
CA LYS A 656 21.61 -7.70 -37.00
C LYS A 656 22.05 -6.44 -37.73
N ALA A 657 23.33 -6.31 -38.04
CA ALA A 657 23.84 -5.12 -38.70
C ALA A 657 23.49 -5.06 -40.20
N VAL A 658 23.41 -6.23 -40.88
CA VAL A 658 23.26 -6.31 -42.36
C VAL A 658 21.84 -6.71 -42.76
N SER A 659 20.89 -6.82 -41.86
CA SER A 659 19.51 -7.20 -42.16
C SER A 659 18.53 -6.18 -41.65
N TRP A 660 17.33 -6.12 -42.26
CA TRP A 660 16.22 -5.28 -41.87
C TRP A 660 14.92 -6.04 -42.00
N ARG A 661 13.93 -5.61 -41.27
CA ARG A 661 12.58 -6.19 -41.33
C ARG A 661 11.88 -5.85 -42.62
N ASP A 662 11.25 -6.85 -43.24
CA ASP A 662 10.44 -6.71 -44.45
C ASP A 662 9.31 -7.75 -44.40
N GLU A 663 8.06 -7.29 -44.38
CA GLU A 663 6.87 -8.16 -44.29
C GLU A 663 6.76 -9.14 -45.46
N ALA A 664 7.27 -8.80 -46.61
CA ALA A 664 7.26 -9.65 -47.79
C ALA A 664 8.35 -10.76 -47.77
N ALA A 665 9.29 -10.69 -46.82
CA ALA A 665 10.33 -11.69 -46.71
C ALA A 665 9.81 -13.00 -46.11
N PRO A 666 10.34 -14.17 -46.48
CA PRO A 666 10.04 -15.44 -45.83
C PRO A 666 10.35 -15.40 -44.31
N PRO A 667 9.59 -16.15 -43.49
CA PRO A 667 9.87 -16.29 -42.07
C PRO A 667 11.26 -16.85 -41.79
N VAL A 668 11.95 -16.30 -40.80
CA VAL A 668 13.26 -16.79 -40.37
C VAL A 668 13.10 -18.10 -39.60
N ILE A 669 13.76 -19.15 -40.05
CA ILE A 669 13.69 -20.48 -39.43
C ILE A 669 14.65 -20.54 -38.24
N ALA A 670 14.10 -20.78 -37.05
CA ALA A 670 14.87 -21.03 -35.82
C ALA A 670 15.36 -22.48 -35.75
N LYS A 671 14.47 -23.44 -36.04
CA LYS A 671 14.77 -24.86 -36.01
C LYS A 671 14.07 -25.62 -37.11
N ARG A 672 14.73 -26.59 -37.68
CA ARG A 672 14.20 -27.46 -38.74
C ARG A 672 14.51 -28.90 -38.45
N THR A 673 13.48 -29.74 -38.26
CA THR A 673 13.58 -31.14 -37.92
C THR A 673 12.95 -32.00 -39.03
N LYS A 674 13.70 -32.92 -39.60
CA LYS A 674 13.18 -33.82 -40.64
C LYS A 674 12.24 -34.87 -40.00
N LEU A 675 11.04 -34.98 -40.50
CA LEU A 675 10.04 -35.96 -40.09
C LEU A 675 10.35 -37.30 -40.76
N LYS A 676 10.06 -38.44 -40.07
CA LYS A 676 10.10 -39.76 -40.65
C LYS A 676 8.95 -39.92 -41.64
N LYS A 677 9.07 -40.84 -42.57
CA LYS A 677 8.16 -41.02 -43.72
C LYS A 677 6.72 -41.26 -43.29
N ASP A 678 6.53 -41.96 -42.14
CA ASP A 678 5.19 -42.36 -41.62
C ASP A 678 4.82 -41.54 -40.35
N GLU A 679 5.56 -40.47 -40.05
CA GLU A 679 5.30 -39.64 -38.88
C GLU A 679 4.15 -38.66 -39.14
N HIS A 680 3.07 -38.82 -38.37
CA HIS A 680 1.91 -37.92 -38.44
C HIS A 680 2.26 -36.63 -37.68
N PHE A 681 2.12 -35.48 -38.34
CA PHE A 681 2.29 -34.19 -37.77
C PHE A 681 1.09 -33.29 -38.10
N GLU A 682 0.41 -32.83 -37.09
CA GLU A 682 -0.62 -31.81 -37.22
C GLU A 682 -0.10 -30.49 -36.67
N PRO A 683 -0.10 -29.40 -37.48
CA PRO A 683 0.28 -28.09 -36.97
C PRO A 683 -0.67 -27.66 -35.85
N GLY A 684 -0.08 -27.37 -34.65
CA GLY A 684 -0.80 -26.78 -33.52
C GLY A 684 -0.82 -25.25 -33.59
N LEU A 685 -1.14 -24.65 -32.46
CA LEU A 685 -1.04 -23.19 -32.28
C LEU A 685 0.26 -22.83 -31.51
N ASP A 686 1.20 -23.73 -31.41
CA ASP A 686 2.45 -23.67 -30.64
C ASP A 686 3.67 -23.23 -31.45
N GLY A 687 3.48 -22.75 -32.69
CA GLY A 687 4.56 -22.24 -33.55
C GLY A 687 5.31 -23.31 -34.33
N ALA A 688 4.86 -24.58 -34.32
CA ALA A 688 5.38 -25.63 -35.15
C ALA A 688 4.58 -25.76 -36.45
N TYR A 689 5.27 -25.70 -37.59
CA TYR A 689 4.67 -25.72 -38.93
C TYR A 689 5.21 -26.86 -39.79
N LEU A 690 4.40 -27.36 -40.72
CA LEU A 690 4.85 -28.33 -41.70
C LEU A 690 5.43 -27.64 -42.94
N GLN A 691 6.66 -28.00 -43.30
CA GLN A 691 7.28 -27.57 -44.54
C GLN A 691 7.59 -28.81 -45.41
N GLU A 692 7.14 -28.80 -46.63
CA GLU A 692 7.47 -29.83 -47.63
C GLU A 692 8.58 -29.32 -48.55
N ALA A 693 9.62 -30.11 -48.74
CA ALA A 693 10.69 -29.86 -49.68
C ALA A 693 10.98 -31.13 -50.52
N GLY A 694 10.36 -31.15 -51.72
CA GLY A 694 10.37 -32.32 -52.61
C GLY A 694 9.65 -33.53 -52.00
N LYS A 695 10.39 -34.57 -51.69
CA LYS A 695 9.88 -35.80 -51.04
C LYS A 695 10.04 -35.83 -49.51
N ASP A 696 10.73 -34.84 -48.96
CA ASP A 696 11.03 -34.74 -47.55
C ASP A 696 10.05 -33.78 -46.86
N ARG A 697 9.62 -34.17 -45.64
CA ARG A 697 8.75 -33.38 -44.78
C ARG A 697 9.56 -32.92 -43.58
N PHE A 698 9.38 -31.65 -43.17
CA PHE A 698 10.08 -31.05 -42.04
C PHE A 698 9.08 -30.35 -41.13
N MET A 699 9.29 -30.48 -39.82
CA MET A 699 8.73 -29.61 -38.83
C MET A 699 9.66 -28.38 -38.74
N VAL A 700 9.10 -27.18 -38.87
CA VAL A 700 9.86 -25.94 -38.74
C VAL A 700 9.28 -25.08 -37.63
N GLU A 701 10.16 -24.51 -36.85
CA GLU A 701 9.86 -23.50 -35.84
C GLU A 701 10.46 -22.17 -36.33
N TYR A 702 9.69 -21.08 -36.28
CA TYR A 702 10.18 -19.77 -36.70
C TYR A 702 10.77 -18.99 -35.54
N GLU A 703 11.72 -18.08 -35.86
CA GLU A 703 12.26 -17.12 -34.89
C GLU A 703 11.19 -16.05 -34.61
N PRO A 704 10.83 -15.80 -33.31
CA PRO A 704 9.82 -14.80 -32.97
C PRO A 704 10.35 -13.37 -33.19
N ASP A 705 9.50 -12.51 -33.74
CA ASP A 705 9.75 -11.08 -33.80
C ASP A 705 9.34 -10.41 -32.48
N THR A 706 10.33 -10.04 -31.67
CA THR A 706 10.11 -9.41 -30.36
C THR A 706 9.40 -8.06 -30.41
N ASP A 707 9.41 -7.37 -31.56
CA ASP A 707 8.73 -6.09 -31.71
C ASP A 707 7.24 -6.27 -32.08
N LEU A 708 6.89 -7.44 -32.61
CA LEU A 708 5.50 -7.84 -32.92
C LEU A 708 4.89 -8.72 -31.83
N ARG A 709 5.63 -9.00 -30.78
CA ARG A 709 5.14 -9.77 -29.64
C ARG A 709 4.04 -9.00 -28.94
N ASP A 710 2.93 -9.66 -28.66
CA ASP A 710 1.79 -9.12 -27.93
C ASP A 710 1.29 -10.10 -26.88
N THR A 711 0.34 -9.68 -26.08
CA THR A 711 -0.29 -10.53 -25.06
C THR A 711 -1.79 -10.37 -25.08
N GLU A 712 -2.52 -11.49 -24.91
CA GLU A 712 -3.96 -11.51 -24.79
C GLU A 712 -4.41 -12.07 -23.44
N GLN A 713 -5.55 -11.58 -22.96
CA GLN A 713 -6.21 -12.08 -21.76
C GLN A 713 -7.43 -12.92 -22.14
N VAL A 714 -7.31 -14.21 -21.90
CA VAL A 714 -8.39 -15.17 -22.19
C VAL A 714 -9.12 -15.52 -20.89
N PRO A 715 -10.43 -15.24 -20.74
CA PRO A 715 -11.17 -15.60 -19.52
C PRO A 715 -11.04 -17.09 -19.19
N LEU A 716 -10.93 -17.44 -17.89
CA LEU A 716 -10.90 -18.87 -17.49
C LEU A 716 -12.16 -19.63 -17.86
N LYS A 717 -13.29 -18.93 -18.05
CA LYS A 717 -14.57 -19.49 -18.51
C LYS A 717 -14.79 -19.40 -20.03
N GLU A 718 -13.75 -19.08 -20.80
CA GLU A 718 -13.89 -19.00 -22.26
C GLU A 718 -14.35 -20.35 -22.85
N PRO A 719 -15.47 -20.38 -23.60
CA PRO A 719 -15.94 -21.61 -24.24
C PRO A 719 -14.89 -22.14 -25.23
N GLY A 720 -14.44 -23.37 -25.06
CA GLY A 720 -13.38 -23.99 -25.87
C GLY A 720 -11.96 -23.54 -25.51
N GLY A 721 -11.80 -22.75 -24.44
CA GLY A 721 -10.52 -22.38 -23.87
C GLY A 721 -9.66 -21.47 -24.76
N ILE A 722 -8.36 -21.50 -24.51
CA ILE A 722 -7.36 -20.67 -25.22
C ILE A 722 -7.40 -20.87 -26.73
N ASP A 723 -7.51 -22.10 -27.20
CA ASP A 723 -7.46 -22.42 -28.63
C ASP A 723 -8.65 -21.81 -29.40
N ALA A 724 -9.86 -21.90 -28.83
CA ALA A 724 -11.05 -21.32 -29.41
C ALA A 724 -10.97 -19.79 -29.47
N PHE A 725 -10.54 -19.18 -28.42
CA PHE A 725 -10.30 -17.73 -28.35
C PHE A 725 -9.27 -17.29 -29.39
N PHE A 726 -8.13 -17.95 -29.45
CA PHE A 726 -7.04 -17.60 -30.34
C PHE A 726 -7.43 -17.67 -31.80
N ARG A 727 -8.19 -18.72 -32.18
CA ARG A 727 -8.73 -18.88 -33.54
C ARG A 727 -9.76 -17.82 -33.90
N ARG A 728 -10.57 -17.37 -32.96
CA ARG A 728 -11.63 -16.39 -33.17
C ARG A 728 -11.12 -14.95 -33.15
N GLU A 729 -10.25 -14.61 -32.19
CA GLU A 729 -9.87 -13.22 -31.93
C GLU A 729 -8.49 -12.84 -32.49
N VAL A 730 -7.53 -13.77 -32.56
CA VAL A 730 -6.16 -13.46 -32.97
C VAL A 730 -5.85 -13.80 -34.41
N LEU A 731 -6.14 -15.03 -34.85
CA LEU A 731 -5.80 -15.47 -36.21
C LEU A 731 -6.43 -14.66 -37.35
N PRO A 732 -7.66 -14.11 -37.25
CA PRO A 732 -8.20 -13.24 -38.27
C PRO A 732 -7.41 -11.97 -38.55
N HIS A 733 -6.69 -11.48 -37.54
CA HIS A 733 -5.88 -10.26 -37.60
C HIS A 733 -4.38 -10.55 -37.76
N ALA A 734 -3.91 -11.71 -37.30
CA ALA A 734 -2.53 -12.16 -37.39
C ALA A 734 -2.48 -13.66 -37.79
N PRO A 735 -2.67 -13.99 -39.10
CA PRO A 735 -2.81 -15.38 -39.54
C PRO A 735 -1.56 -16.24 -39.35
N ASP A 736 -0.40 -15.61 -39.14
CA ASP A 736 0.90 -16.26 -38.94
C ASP A 736 1.32 -16.29 -37.46
N ALA A 737 0.41 -15.92 -36.52
CA ALA A 737 0.68 -15.90 -35.10
C ALA A 737 0.60 -17.29 -34.46
N TRP A 738 1.33 -17.46 -33.35
CA TRP A 738 1.24 -18.65 -32.50
C TRP A 738 1.29 -18.28 -31.02
N ILE A 739 0.98 -19.24 -30.16
CA ILE A 739 1.01 -19.09 -28.69
C ILE A 739 2.35 -19.59 -28.16
N ALA A 740 3.07 -18.75 -27.38
CA ALA A 740 4.20 -19.20 -26.59
C ALA A 740 3.69 -19.92 -25.33
N THR A 741 3.46 -21.24 -25.43
CA THR A 741 2.80 -22.05 -24.39
C THR A 741 3.48 -21.96 -23.04
N ASP A 742 4.82 -22.00 -23.00
CA ASP A 742 5.63 -21.93 -21.78
C ASP A 742 5.54 -20.56 -21.10
N ALA A 743 5.03 -19.52 -21.77
CA ALA A 743 4.86 -18.17 -21.24
C ALA A 743 3.44 -17.89 -20.73
N THR A 744 2.52 -18.84 -20.86
CA THR A 744 1.14 -18.67 -20.39
C THR A 744 1.08 -18.64 -18.85
N LYS A 745 0.36 -17.65 -18.32
CA LYS A 745 0.22 -17.43 -16.87
C LYS A 745 -1.24 -17.24 -16.50
N VAL A 746 -1.59 -17.67 -15.29
CA VAL A 746 -2.91 -17.39 -14.72
C VAL A 746 -2.85 -16.08 -13.94
N GLY A 747 -3.79 -15.18 -14.22
CA GLY A 747 -3.97 -13.92 -13.52
C GLY A 747 -5.39 -13.77 -13.00
N TYR A 748 -5.56 -12.88 -12.02
CA TYR A 748 -6.87 -12.50 -11.48
C TYR A 748 -6.99 -10.99 -11.37
N GLU A 749 -8.11 -10.45 -11.85
CA GLU A 749 -8.42 -9.03 -11.86
C GLU A 749 -9.91 -8.82 -11.59
N ILE A 750 -10.25 -7.83 -10.77
CA ILE A 750 -11.65 -7.49 -10.44
C ILE A 750 -11.96 -6.13 -11.07
N SER A 751 -12.50 -6.15 -12.28
CA SER A 751 -12.85 -4.95 -13.06
C SER A 751 -14.14 -4.29 -12.54
N PHE A 752 -14.13 -3.83 -11.25
CA PHE A 752 -15.32 -3.32 -10.57
C PHE A 752 -16.06 -2.25 -11.36
N ALA A 753 -15.35 -1.25 -11.86
CA ALA A 753 -15.94 -0.16 -12.63
C ALA A 753 -16.67 -0.64 -13.89
N ARG A 754 -16.15 -1.68 -14.56
CA ARG A 754 -16.79 -2.26 -15.78
C ARG A 754 -18.19 -2.80 -15.50
N TYR A 755 -18.40 -3.39 -14.31
CA TYR A 755 -19.68 -4.03 -13.98
C TYR A 755 -20.76 -3.03 -13.56
N PHE A 756 -20.36 -1.85 -13.07
CA PHE A 756 -21.25 -0.79 -12.61
C PHE A 756 -21.22 0.45 -13.50
N TYR A 757 -20.49 0.41 -14.62
CA TYR A 757 -20.43 1.53 -15.55
C TYR A 757 -21.81 1.82 -16.13
N LYS A 758 -22.30 3.02 -15.84
CA LYS A 758 -23.51 3.57 -16.46
C LYS A 758 -23.06 4.64 -17.44
N PRO A 759 -23.16 4.42 -18.77
CA PRO A 759 -22.79 5.46 -19.73
C PRO A 759 -23.67 6.69 -19.47
N ALA A 760 -23.02 7.83 -19.23
CA ALA A 760 -23.74 9.09 -19.13
C ALA A 760 -24.46 9.32 -20.47
N PRO A 761 -25.78 9.58 -20.47
CA PRO A 761 -26.46 9.90 -21.70
C PRO A 761 -25.80 11.11 -22.35
N LEU A 762 -25.44 10.96 -23.64
CA LEU A 762 -24.85 12.07 -24.37
C LEU A 762 -25.85 13.22 -24.35
N ARG A 763 -25.42 14.37 -23.80
CA ARG A 763 -26.26 15.56 -23.86
C ARG A 763 -26.45 15.99 -25.31
N SER A 764 -27.67 16.35 -25.68
CA SER A 764 -27.94 16.88 -27.01
C SER A 764 -27.18 18.20 -27.23
N LEU A 765 -26.83 18.50 -28.47
CA LEU A 765 -26.16 19.79 -28.80
C LEU A 765 -26.96 20.98 -28.30
N ASP A 766 -28.29 20.91 -28.30
CA ASP A 766 -29.18 21.96 -27.80
C ASP A 766 -29.08 22.13 -26.28
N GLN A 767 -28.92 21.05 -25.49
CA GLN A 767 -28.68 21.10 -24.06
C GLN A 767 -27.32 21.71 -23.74
N ILE A 768 -26.25 21.31 -24.46
CA ILE A 768 -24.91 21.86 -24.31
C ILE A 768 -24.92 23.36 -24.64
N ARG A 769 -25.62 23.75 -25.71
CA ARG A 769 -25.78 25.15 -26.14
C ARG A 769 -26.53 26.00 -25.10
N ALA A 770 -27.60 25.46 -24.54
CA ALA A 770 -28.34 26.12 -23.45
C ALA A 770 -27.52 26.31 -22.19
N ASP A 771 -26.71 25.30 -21.81
CA ASP A 771 -25.83 25.40 -20.65
C ASP A 771 -24.69 26.42 -20.86
N ILE A 772 -24.11 26.48 -22.07
CA ILE A 772 -23.10 27.47 -22.43
C ILE A 772 -23.71 28.90 -22.36
N LEU A 773 -24.87 29.11 -22.92
CA LEU A 773 -25.56 30.42 -22.88
C LEU A 773 -25.93 30.84 -21.45
N LYS A 774 -26.31 29.88 -20.61
CA LYS A 774 -26.60 30.13 -19.19
C LYS A 774 -25.34 30.51 -18.41
N LEU A 775 -24.20 29.81 -18.65
CA LEU A 775 -22.91 30.14 -18.09
C LEU A 775 -22.42 31.54 -18.56
N GLU A 776 -22.59 31.87 -19.80
CA GLU A 776 -22.26 33.18 -20.38
C GLU A 776 -23.07 34.31 -19.74
N GLN A 777 -24.37 34.14 -19.54
CA GLN A 777 -25.20 35.09 -18.77
C GLN A 777 -24.78 35.23 -17.31
N GLN A 778 -24.31 34.15 -16.68
CA GLN A 778 -23.80 34.20 -15.30
C GLN A 778 -22.43 34.91 -15.20
N THR A 779 -21.58 34.76 -16.23
CA THR A 779 -20.25 35.42 -16.28
C THR A 779 -20.29 36.87 -16.68
N GLU A 780 -21.24 37.32 -17.50
CA GLU A 780 -21.46 38.74 -17.84
C GLU A 780 -21.74 39.57 -16.58
N GLY A 781 -22.54 39.04 -15.66
CA GLY A 781 -22.79 39.67 -14.35
C GLY A 781 -21.59 39.74 -13.42
N LEU A 782 -20.67 38.77 -13.51
CA LEU A 782 -19.43 38.73 -12.73
C LEU A 782 -18.37 39.71 -13.28
N LEU A 783 -18.21 39.81 -14.59
CA LEU A 783 -17.32 40.77 -15.25
C LEU A 783 -17.73 42.21 -14.93
N GLN A 784 -19.03 42.54 -14.98
CA GLN A 784 -19.53 43.87 -14.58
C GLN A 784 -19.28 44.18 -13.09
N LYS A 785 -19.36 43.18 -12.19
CA LYS A 785 -19.03 43.33 -10.76
C LYS A 785 -17.54 43.54 -10.53
N ILE A 786 -16.68 42.88 -11.30
CA ILE A 786 -15.22 43.00 -11.18
C ILE A 786 -14.74 44.34 -11.77
N VAL A 787 -15.28 44.76 -12.92
CA VAL A 787 -14.90 46.00 -13.60
C VAL A 787 -15.59 47.23 -12.95
N GLY A 788 -16.80 47.05 -12.42
CA GLY A 788 -17.55 48.14 -11.73
C GLY A 788 -17.09 48.38 -10.28
N GLY A 789 -16.29 47.53 -9.68
CA GLY A 789 -15.72 47.65 -8.33
C GLY A 789 -14.42 48.47 -8.26
N VAL A 790 -13.93 49.05 -9.38
CA VAL A 790 -12.69 49.84 -9.47
C VAL A 790 -12.98 51.34 -9.60
N SER A 791 -14.22 51.75 -9.36
CA SER A 791 -14.61 53.18 -9.36
C SER A 791 -15.34 53.51 -8.06
N ALA A 792 -14.62 53.65 -6.94
CA ALA A 792 -14.96 54.46 -5.80
C ALA A 792 -13.72 54.60 -4.88
#